data_ce579a6781ffdb1cf67e84d18d10dc9d
#
_entry.id   ce579a6781ffdb1cf67e84d18d10dc9d
#
_cell.length_a   1.000
_cell.length_b   1.000
_cell.length_c   1.000
_cell.angle_alpha   90.00
_cell.angle_beta   90.00
_cell.angle_gamma   90.00
#
_symmetry.space_group_name_H-M   'P 1'
#
loop_
_entity.id
_entity.type
_entity.pdbx_description
1 polymer ?
#
loop_
_entity_poly.entity_id
_entity_poly.type
_entity_poly.pdbx_seq_one_letter_code
_entity_poly.pdbx_strand_id
1 'polypeptide(L)'
;WGPELDGRLLPQWNSPYDADGNRIAIPWIPRGKDNLKNMLRTGVVTNNNISVETKFDKGDFRISLSEMHQKGVFENTKLNSYTVNMSGGIQFSKKLRFDANINYNKIDSPNFPSVGYGRNSPIYSMILWAGANVDVRDLRNYWAPGLEGLQQRNFDIGPGYDNGSFDYNNPYFILYENLHGYHKNTAYGSASLKYDVTNELNITLRTGVNMNQLMEDYRTAYSTAYNRNGNYSQSYKNDFQILTDLIAKYDKKLGIFDVGAMLGFNARQYNDASHYAETDGLAVPGIYTLSNSMKPTTPTSSKRELAEYAVYGYLDLGWKNYLMLNLTARNQWSSTIPTFGKNSYLYPSAQLSTVVSEYIPMPEFISYLKLRGSYARVGSAFSPYYFSPVYSETGTWNNNLGLTSPEIIYSKDIKPSYSTGYEVGGELRLFNNRLGFDATYFYFIDGPQTYNQPISETSGYGAYCLNGLKTLRKGWELSITASPFRNERGFNWDLVLNLSSYRNYLHELPEGQTQYGELKVGDRMDAIYGSAIMYAPENSEYAGQVIIGDNGNIQKDNIKQKLGYSNNDLMVGFSNNMSYGPVSLNFSFDACIGGKMLSQYNRYMWAGGRSLDIDDQERQNWYAGKEYIAEGVKVVSGELKRDGEGNVISDTRKFAPNDIPTNYFDYVQNSKGYYGIDECVLVDRSFLKLREVSLTYDLTKHLTKTPIKGASVSLVGRNLFLITKSGLVDPDQYNENTVWDNLQTPSFRNIGFNVNVTF
;
A
#
# COMPACT_ATOMS: atom_id res chain seq x y z
N TRP A 1 14.07 4.78 30.53
CA TRP A 1 13.02 4.04 31.26
C TRP A 1 12.77 4.72 32.60
N GLY A 2 11.50 4.91 32.96
CA GLY A 2 11.16 5.51 34.26
C GLY A 2 11.29 4.52 35.41
N PRO A 3 11.17 5.00 36.69
CA PRO A 3 11.19 4.13 37.86
C PRO A 3 9.98 3.19 37.88
N GLU A 4 10.09 2.11 38.68
CA GLU A 4 8.98 1.17 38.88
C GLU A 4 7.73 1.90 39.41
N LEU A 5 6.55 1.49 38.92
CA LEU A 5 5.25 2.06 39.30
C LEU A 5 4.75 1.44 40.62
N ASP A 6 5.46 1.72 41.71
CA ASP A 6 5.32 1.08 43.04
C ASP A 6 4.46 1.88 44.03
N GLY A 7 3.87 3.01 43.56
CA GLY A 7 3.02 3.83 44.43
C GLY A 7 3.75 4.95 45.16
N ARG A 8 5.08 5.05 45.04
CA ARG A 8 5.82 6.21 45.60
C ARG A 8 5.26 7.53 45.14
N LEU A 9 5.41 8.57 45.93
CA LEU A 9 4.96 9.92 45.59
C LEU A 9 5.99 10.61 44.71
N LEU A 10 5.57 11.01 43.49
CA LEU A 10 6.41 11.77 42.55
C LEU A 10 5.60 12.91 41.92
N PRO A 11 6.23 14.07 41.62
CA PRO A 11 5.64 15.08 40.75
C PRO A 11 5.43 14.49 39.35
N GLN A 12 4.22 14.63 38.80
CA GLN A 12 3.85 14.11 37.50
C GLN A 12 3.25 15.21 36.64
N TRP A 13 3.07 14.95 35.34
CA TRP A 13 2.53 15.90 34.37
C TRP A 13 1.12 16.43 34.78
N ASN A 14 0.32 15.63 35.47
CA ASN A 14 -1.03 15.97 35.94
C ASN A 14 -1.09 16.31 37.44
N SER A 15 0.05 16.47 38.09
CA SER A 15 0.10 16.89 39.48
C SER A 15 -0.55 18.27 39.67
N PRO A 16 -1.35 18.47 40.75
CA PRO A 16 -1.79 19.81 41.13
C PRO A 16 -0.59 20.67 41.57
N TYR A 17 -0.79 21.99 41.57
CA TYR A 17 0.21 22.93 42.04
C TYR A 17 -0.11 23.38 43.46
N ASP A 18 0.91 23.61 44.25
CA ASP A 18 0.79 24.27 45.57
C ASP A 18 0.67 25.81 45.41
N ALA A 19 0.58 26.52 46.55
CA ALA A 19 0.48 28.00 46.56
C ALA A 19 1.74 28.71 46.00
N ASP A 20 2.88 28.03 46.03
CA ASP A 20 4.16 28.53 45.55
C ASP A 20 4.43 28.16 44.07
N GLY A 21 3.49 27.46 43.43
CA GLY A 21 3.59 27.05 42.02
C GLY A 21 4.39 25.75 41.79
N ASN A 22 4.71 25.00 42.83
CA ASN A 22 5.40 23.73 42.69
C ASN A 22 4.39 22.58 42.47
N ARG A 23 4.78 21.54 41.73
CA ARG A 23 3.95 20.37 41.54
C ARG A 23 3.89 19.51 42.80
N ILE A 24 2.70 19.25 43.30
CA ILE A 24 2.47 18.34 44.43
C ILE A 24 2.70 16.90 43.98
N ALA A 25 3.53 16.15 44.71
CA ALA A 25 3.79 14.77 44.42
C ALA A 25 2.50 13.90 44.61
N ILE A 26 2.21 13.08 43.63
CA ILE A 26 1.05 12.16 43.60
C ILE A 26 1.55 10.71 43.41
N PRO A 27 0.73 9.68 43.75
CA PRO A 27 1.15 8.29 43.64
C PRO A 27 1.57 7.92 42.21
N TRP A 28 2.76 7.31 42.08
CA TRP A 28 3.32 6.79 40.84
C TRP A 28 2.80 5.37 40.59
N ILE A 29 1.65 5.26 39.92
CA ILE A 29 0.91 4.01 39.70
C ILE A 29 0.54 3.82 38.24
N PRO A 30 0.34 2.58 37.76
CA PRO A 30 -0.09 2.29 36.40
C PRO A 30 -1.57 2.66 36.22
N ARG A 31 -1.84 3.69 35.40
CA ARG A 31 -3.19 4.19 35.08
C ARG A 31 -3.57 3.94 33.61
N GLY A 32 -2.57 3.73 32.75
CA GLY A 32 -2.71 3.69 31.30
C GLY A 32 -3.04 2.32 30.68
N LYS A 33 -3.48 1.33 31.48
CA LYS A 33 -3.72 -0.04 31.04
C LYS A 33 -4.59 -0.16 29.76
N ASP A 34 -5.67 0.63 29.67
CA ASP A 34 -6.64 0.59 28.57
C ASP A 34 -6.55 1.83 27.65
N ASN A 35 -5.42 2.49 27.57
CA ASN A 35 -5.28 3.77 26.88
C ASN A 35 -5.75 3.71 25.42
N LEU A 36 -5.34 2.69 24.65
CA LEU A 36 -5.78 2.54 23.27
C LEU A 36 -7.30 2.38 23.18
N LYS A 37 -7.89 1.55 24.01
CA LYS A 37 -9.35 1.33 24.07
C LYS A 37 -10.10 2.60 24.49
N ASN A 38 -9.57 3.35 25.45
CA ASN A 38 -10.19 4.56 25.99
C ASN A 38 -10.08 5.75 25.00
N MET A 39 -9.07 5.74 24.12
CA MET A 39 -8.88 6.76 23.07
C MET A 39 -9.78 6.51 21.85
N LEU A 40 -10.08 5.26 21.56
CA LEU A 40 -10.88 4.86 20.42
C LEU A 40 -12.37 4.85 20.77
N ARG A 41 -13.21 5.17 19.80
CA ARG A 41 -14.66 5.01 19.87
C ARG A 41 -15.13 3.97 18.86
N THR A 42 -16.38 3.51 19.01
CA THR A 42 -17.02 2.71 17.98
C THR A 42 -17.27 3.59 16.74
N GLY A 43 -16.62 3.22 15.63
CA GLY A 43 -16.90 3.80 14.32
C GLY A 43 -18.25 3.32 13.77
N VAL A 44 -18.91 4.15 12.97
CA VAL A 44 -20.16 3.79 12.31
C VAL A 44 -20.06 4.15 10.84
N VAL A 45 -20.43 3.20 9.97
CA VAL A 45 -20.52 3.43 8.53
C VAL A 45 -21.94 3.16 8.08
N THR A 46 -22.57 4.13 7.42
CA THR A 46 -23.83 3.96 6.72
C THR A 46 -23.61 4.12 5.23
N ASN A 47 -24.26 3.28 4.44
CA ASN A 47 -24.14 3.27 2.99
C ASN A 47 -25.54 3.13 2.39
N ASN A 48 -26.03 4.16 1.72
CA ASN A 48 -27.36 4.21 1.14
C ASN A 48 -27.24 4.31 -0.38
N ASN A 49 -28.00 3.51 -1.10
CA ASN A 49 -28.06 3.56 -2.56
C ASN A 49 -29.51 3.50 -3.04
N ILE A 50 -29.84 4.39 -3.97
CA ILE A 50 -31.10 4.36 -4.71
C ILE A 50 -30.76 4.35 -6.19
N SER A 51 -31.32 3.40 -6.93
CA SER A 51 -31.16 3.36 -8.39
C SER A 51 -32.50 3.16 -9.09
N VAL A 52 -32.66 3.83 -10.22
CA VAL A 52 -33.80 3.70 -11.10
C VAL A 52 -33.30 3.33 -12.48
N GLU A 53 -33.87 2.29 -13.03
CA GLU A 53 -33.58 1.81 -14.38
C GLU A 53 -34.86 1.70 -15.17
N THR A 54 -34.82 2.17 -16.40
CA THR A 54 -35.96 2.07 -17.32
C THR A 54 -35.49 1.68 -18.71
N LYS A 55 -36.30 0.88 -19.37
CA LYS A 55 -36.09 0.47 -20.76
C LYS A 55 -37.32 0.87 -21.58
N PHE A 56 -37.08 1.44 -22.74
CA PHE A 56 -38.11 1.83 -23.70
C PHE A 56 -37.75 1.29 -25.09
N ASP A 57 -38.66 1.39 -26.05
CA ASP A 57 -38.53 0.74 -27.38
C ASP A 57 -37.18 1.05 -28.09
N LYS A 58 -36.66 2.26 -27.92
CA LYS A 58 -35.46 2.70 -28.60
C LYS A 58 -34.28 2.95 -27.69
N GLY A 59 -34.33 2.55 -26.44
CA GLY A 59 -33.22 2.78 -25.55
C GLY A 59 -33.43 2.33 -24.10
N ASP A 60 -32.48 2.71 -23.30
CA ASP A 60 -32.43 2.42 -21.88
C ASP A 60 -31.80 3.60 -21.14
N PHE A 61 -32.16 3.77 -19.90
CA PHE A 61 -31.60 4.76 -19.00
C PHE A 61 -31.54 4.24 -17.58
N ARG A 62 -30.43 4.52 -16.90
CA ARG A 62 -30.25 4.21 -15.48
C ARG A 62 -29.62 5.40 -14.76
N ILE A 63 -30.16 5.72 -13.59
CA ILE A 63 -29.56 6.63 -12.61
C ILE A 63 -29.40 5.94 -11.28
N SER A 64 -28.27 6.14 -10.62
CA SER A 64 -27.98 5.63 -9.28
C SER A 64 -27.35 6.74 -8.44
N LEU A 65 -27.87 6.90 -7.24
CA LEU A 65 -27.40 7.84 -6.22
C LEU A 65 -26.92 7.02 -5.02
N SER A 66 -25.68 7.24 -4.61
CA SER A 66 -25.11 6.60 -3.42
C SER A 66 -24.59 7.64 -2.46
N GLU A 67 -24.83 7.42 -1.18
CA GLU A 67 -24.29 8.19 -0.08
C GLU A 67 -23.59 7.23 0.90
N MET A 68 -22.36 7.56 1.27
CA MET A 68 -21.67 6.92 2.38
C MET A 68 -21.30 7.96 3.43
N HIS A 69 -21.67 7.69 4.66
CA HIS A 69 -21.28 8.47 5.83
C HIS A 69 -20.50 7.58 6.78
N GLN A 70 -19.27 7.96 7.10
CA GLN A 70 -18.40 7.28 8.04
C GLN A 70 -18.04 8.19 9.20
N LYS A 71 -18.42 7.79 10.42
CA LYS A 71 -17.88 8.31 11.66
C LYS A 71 -16.69 7.45 12.03
N GLY A 72 -15.48 8.04 12.05
CA GLY A 72 -14.24 7.31 12.29
C GLY A 72 -14.12 6.81 13.74
N VAL A 73 -13.14 5.95 13.96
CA VAL A 73 -12.81 5.38 15.28
C VAL A 73 -12.09 6.36 16.20
N PHE A 74 -11.43 7.37 15.64
CA PHE A 74 -10.93 8.51 16.42
C PHE A 74 -11.99 9.57 16.57
N GLU A 75 -11.98 10.28 17.70
CA GLU A 75 -12.82 11.46 17.89
C GLU A 75 -12.51 12.51 16.81
N ASN A 76 -13.48 13.36 16.50
CA ASN A 76 -13.39 14.43 15.48
C ASN A 76 -12.96 13.97 14.08
N THR A 77 -13.20 12.70 13.72
CA THR A 77 -12.94 12.20 12.36
C THR A 77 -14.22 11.71 11.69
N LYS A 78 -14.41 12.10 10.44
CA LYS A 78 -15.54 11.67 9.61
C LYS A 78 -15.15 11.73 8.14
N LEU A 79 -15.85 10.94 7.33
CA LEU A 79 -15.72 10.97 5.88
C LEU A 79 -17.11 10.80 5.26
N ASN A 80 -17.42 11.65 4.29
CA ASN A 80 -18.64 11.57 3.48
C ASN A 80 -18.23 11.28 2.03
N SER A 81 -19.00 10.43 1.35
CA SER A 81 -18.86 10.19 -0.09
C SER A 81 -20.23 10.20 -0.75
N TYR A 82 -20.35 10.97 -1.81
CA TYR A 82 -21.57 11.07 -2.61
C TYR A 82 -21.25 10.68 -4.05
N THR A 83 -21.97 9.69 -4.57
CA THR A 83 -21.75 9.20 -5.92
C THR A 83 -23.03 9.30 -6.75
N VAL A 84 -22.91 9.85 -7.94
CA VAL A 84 -23.96 9.89 -8.96
C VAL A 84 -23.49 9.12 -10.17
N ASN A 85 -24.22 8.09 -10.55
CA ASN A 85 -23.98 7.34 -11.79
C ASN A 85 -25.18 7.52 -12.72
N MET A 86 -24.91 7.89 -13.96
CA MET A 86 -25.91 7.94 -15.02
C MET A 86 -25.40 7.17 -16.21
N SER A 87 -26.24 6.36 -16.83
CA SER A 87 -25.93 5.67 -18.08
C SER A 87 -27.17 5.48 -18.92
N GLY A 88 -26.99 5.48 -20.21
CA GLY A 88 -28.12 5.22 -21.12
C GLY A 88 -27.68 5.10 -22.54
N GLY A 89 -28.53 4.52 -23.34
CA GLY A 89 -28.32 4.34 -24.78
C GLY A 89 -29.59 4.61 -25.56
N ILE A 90 -29.41 5.15 -26.77
CA ILE A 90 -30.50 5.43 -27.72
C ILE A 90 -30.18 4.83 -29.08
N GLN A 91 -31.10 4.06 -29.60
CA GLN A 91 -31.08 3.52 -30.96
C GLN A 91 -31.76 4.53 -31.91
N PHE A 92 -30.98 5.36 -32.59
CA PHE A 92 -31.54 6.35 -33.55
C PHE A 92 -32.14 5.69 -34.79
N SER A 93 -31.50 4.62 -35.26
CA SER A 93 -31.97 3.80 -36.37
C SER A 93 -31.53 2.35 -36.18
N LYS A 94 -31.95 1.42 -37.06
CA LYS A 94 -31.47 0.02 -36.99
C LYS A 94 -29.94 -0.10 -37.06
N LYS A 95 -29.25 0.93 -37.55
CA LYS A 95 -27.80 0.92 -37.75
C LYS A 95 -27.03 1.87 -36.84
N LEU A 96 -27.68 2.79 -36.17
CA LEU A 96 -27.00 3.85 -35.42
C LEU A 96 -27.44 3.85 -33.96
N ARG A 97 -26.51 3.57 -33.06
CA ARG A 97 -26.68 3.59 -31.61
C ARG A 97 -25.75 4.58 -30.96
N PHE A 98 -26.26 5.35 -30.04
CA PHE A 98 -25.49 6.19 -29.12
C PHE A 98 -25.61 5.66 -27.70
N ASP A 99 -24.48 5.53 -27.02
CA ASP A 99 -24.39 5.17 -25.61
C ASP A 99 -23.54 6.20 -24.86
N ALA A 100 -23.98 6.59 -23.66
CA ALA A 100 -23.23 7.48 -22.79
C ALA A 100 -23.32 7.03 -21.33
N ASN A 101 -22.25 7.25 -20.59
CA ASN A 101 -22.21 7.10 -19.16
C ASN A 101 -21.44 8.25 -18.52
N ILE A 102 -21.85 8.64 -17.32
CA ILE A 102 -21.15 9.62 -16.48
C ILE A 102 -21.18 9.13 -15.03
N ASN A 103 -20.08 9.31 -14.36
CA ASN A 103 -19.89 8.99 -12.96
C ASN A 103 -19.27 10.21 -12.28
N TYR A 104 -19.89 10.67 -11.21
CA TYR A 104 -19.35 11.72 -10.37
C TYR A 104 -19.31 11.27 -8.93
N ASN A 105 -18.14 11.42 -8.30
CA ASN A 105 -17.94 11.13 -6.89
C ASN A 105 -17.34 12.33 -6.18
N LYS A 106 -17.93 12.71 -5.06
CA LYS A 106 -17.41 13.72 -4.14
C LYS A 106 -17.09 13.07 -2.81
N ILE A 107 -15.85 13.21 -2.37
CA ILE A 107 -15.37 12.78 -1.04
C ILE A 107 -15.03 14.02 -0.24
N ASP A 108 -15.48 14.06 1.00
CA ASP A 108 -15.27 15.17 1.92
C ASP A 108 -14.94 14.66 3.32
N SER A 109 -13.80 15.08 3.86
CA SER A 109 -13.36 14.83 5.22
C SER A 109 -12.77 16.10 5.82
N PRO A 110 -13.36 16.69 6.87
CA PRO A 110 -12.79 17.88 7.51
C PRO A 110 -11.56 17.55 8.37
N ASN A 111 -11.39 16.29 8.72
CA ASN A 111 -10.23 15.80 9.45
C ASN A 111 -9.95 14.34 9.10
N PHE A 112 -8.90 14.12 8.34
CA PHE A 112 -8.37 12.82 7.97
C PHE A 112 -7.14 12.53 8.83
N PRO A 113 -7.22 11.63 9.84
CA PRO A 113 -6.16 11.50 10.84
C PRO A 113 -4.87 10.97 10.23
N SER A 114 -3.74 11.51 10.69
CA SER A 114 -2.43 10.99 10.34
C SER A 114 -2.17 9.63 10.98
N VAL A 115 -1.50 8.76 10.23
CA VAL A 115 -0.99 7.46 10.68
C VAL A 115 0.53 7.42 10.52
N GLY A 116 1.18 6.35 10.95
CA GLY A 116 2.62 6.17 10.86
C GLY A 116 3.39 6.71 12.05
N TYR A 117 4.72 6.68 11.93
CA TYR A 117 5.66 7.12 12.97
C TYR A 117 5.87 8.63 12.90
N GLY A 118 4.85 9.38 13.25
CA GLY A 118 4.89 10.84 13.19
C GLY A 118 4.25 11.48 14.43
N ARG A 119 4.74 12.66 14.81
CA ARG A 119 4.28 13.41 15.99
C ARG A 119 2.81 13.83 15.91
N ASN A 120 2.22 13.82 14.73
CA ASN A 120 0.80 14.06 14.49
C ASN A 120 -0.02 12.75 14.38
N SER A 121 0.58 11.58 14.69
CA SER A 121 -0.14 10.33 14.83
C SER A 121 -0.56 10.12 16.29
N PRO A 122 -1.87 10.11 16.61
CA PRO A 122 -2.33 9.93 17.99
C PRO A 122 -1.96 8.55 18.53
N ILE A 123 -1.90 7.52 17.67
CA ILE A 123 -1.48 6.16 18.05
C ILE A 123 0.01 6.14 18.43
N TYR A 124 0.86 6.77 17.63
CA TYR A 124 2.30 6.84 17.87
C TYR A 124 2.61 7.46 19.24
N SER A 125 1.97 8.59 19.54
CA SER A 125 2.15 9.25 20.85
C SER A 125 1.71 8.36 22.02
N MET A 126 0.57 7.69 21.91
CA MET A 126 -0.02 6.95 23.04
C MET A 126 0.55 5.55 23.23
N ILE A 127 0.75 4.80 22.15
CA ILE A 127 1.18 3.40 22.28
C ILE A 127 2.68 3.32 22.61
N LEU A 128 3.49 4.16 21.98
CA LEU A 128 4.94 4.02 22.05
C LEU A 128 5.56 4.94 23.13
N TRP A 129 5.02 6.14 23.36
CA TRP A 129 5.72 7.13 24.16
C TRP A 129 5.03 7.55 25.46
N ALA A 130 3.71 7.51 25.54
CA ALA A 130 3.05 7.80 26.81
C ALA A 130 3.38 6.73 27.86
N GLY A 131 3.87 7.16 29.02
CA GLY A 131 4.19 6.27 30.13
C GLY A 131 2.95 5.48 30.63
N ALA A 132 3.16 4.33 31.28
CA ALA A 132 2.06 3.55 31.84
C ALA A 132 1.30 4.25 32.98
N ASN A 133 1.87 5.30 33.57
CA ASN A 133 1.21 6.20 34.54
C ASN A 133 0.21 7.16 33.90
N VAL A 134 0.26 7.36 32.59
CA VAL A 134 -0.61 8.30 31.86
C VAL A 134 -1.95 7.64 31.56
N ASP A 135 -3.05 8.24 32.03
CA ASP A 135 -4.40 7.89 31.59
C ASP A 135 -4.80 8.84 30.46
N VAL A 136 -5.09 8.30 29.29
CA VAL A 136 -5.45 9.10 28.10
C VAL A 136 -6.69 9.99 28.35
N ARG A 137 -7.60 9.57 29.24
CA ARG A 137 -8.81 10.33 29.56
C ARG A 137 -8.50 11.67 30.25
N ASP A 138 -7.39 11.74 30.99
CA ASP A 138 -6.94 12.99 31.63
C ASP A 138 -6.38 14.01 30.60
N LEU A 139 -6.03 13.54 29.39
CA LEU A 139 -5.53 14.37 28.30
C LEU A 139 -6.63 15.04 27.47
N ARG A 140 -7.92 14.77 27.75
CA ARG A 140 -9.06 15.39 27.03
C ARG A 140 -9.08 16.91 27.15
N ASN A 141 -8.68 17.45 28.31
CA ASN A 141 -8.44 18.88 28.50
C ASN A 141 -7.03 19.19 27.95
N TYR A 142 -6.90 19.26 26.64
CA TYR A 142 -5.64 19.33 25.93
C TYR A 142 -5.01 20.73 25.90
N TRP A 143 -5.67 21.76 26.37
CA TRP A 143 -5.09 23.08 26.59
C TRP A 143 -4.61 23.26 28.04
N ALA A 144 -3.50 23.96 28.22
CA ALA A 144 -3.07 24.41 29.53
C ALA A 144 -4.04 25.48 30.05
N PRO A 145 -4.51 25.41 31.32
CA PRO A 145 -5.50 26.36 31.86
C PRO A 145 -4.98 27.83 31.77
N GLY A 146 -5.80 28.70 31.17
CA GLY A 146 -5.47 30.12 30.94
C GLY A 146 -4.54 30.39 29.75
N LEU A 147 -4.14 29.36 29.03
CA LEU A 147 -3.30 29.43 27.81
C LEU A 147 -3.97 28.72 26.61
N GLU A 148 -5.32 28.69 26.61
CA GLU A 148 -6.12 28.11 25.53
C GLU A 148 -5.76 28.75 24.18
N GLY A 149 -5.50 27.93 23.19
CA GLY A 149 -5.04 28.38 21.86
C GLY A 149 -3.55 28.72 21.77
N LEU A 150 -2.83 28.76 22.88
CA LEU A 150 -1.39 29.14 22.95
C LEU A 150 -0.50 27.97 23.36
N GLN A 151 -0.95 27.13 24.32
CA GLN A 151 -0.12 26.05 24.85
C GLN A 151 -0.95 24.79 25.13
N GLN A 152 -0.52 23.69 24.53
CA GLN A 152 -1.12 22.39 24.83
C GLN A 152 -0.73 21.88 26.22
N ARG A 153 -1.65 21.17 26.88
CA ARG A 153 -1.39 20.38 28.08
C ARG A 153 -0.98 18.97 27.64
N ASN A 154 0.21 18.55 28.04
CA ASN A 154 0.79 17.31 27.56
C ASN A 154 1.32 16.44 28.69
N PHE A 155 1.48 15.15 28.42
CA PHE A 155 2.13 14.15 29.29
C PHE A 155 3.66 14.17 29.19
N ASP A 156 4.20 14.71 28.09
CA ASP A 156 5.63 14.80 27.82
C ASP A 156 6.20 16.04 28.49
N ILE A 157 6.41 15.92 29.79
CA ILE A 157 7.05 16.92 30.61
C ILE A 157 8.22 16.28 31.36
N GLY A 158 9.36 16.90 31.30
CA GLY A 158 10.56 16.48 32.02
C GLY A 158 11.35 17.70 32.50
N PRO A 159 12.46 17.52 33.21
CA PRO A 159 13.37 18.60 33.56
C PRO A 159 13.78 19.36 32.30
N GLY A 160 13.43 20.64 32.23
CA GLY A 160 13.69 21.52 31.07
C GLY A 160 12.53 21.63 30.05
N TYR A 161 11.41 20.92 30.21
CA TYR A 161 10.23 21.02 29.33
C TYR A 161 9.12 21.94 29.89
N ASP A 162 9.29 22.53 31.05
CA ASP A 162 8.33 23.48 31.64
C ASP A 162 8.13 24.78 30.82
N ASN A 163 8.92 24.96 29.77
CA ASN A 163 8.82 26.06 28.82
C ASN A 163 7.86 25.79 27.62
N GLY A 164 7.05 24.72 27.67
CA GLY A 164 6.12 24.33 26.60
C GLY A 164 6.78 23.66 25.40
N SER A 165 8.00 23.13 25.57
CA SER A 165 8.68 22.28 24.56
C SER A 165 8.32 20.84 24.79
N PHE A 166 7.82 20.17 23.75
CA PHE A 166 7.41 18.75 23.78
C PHE A 166 8.01 18.01 22.60
N ASP A 167 8.36 16.73 22.81
CA ASP A 167 8.78 15.83 21.74
C ASP A 167 7.57 15.19 21.04
N TYR A 168 6.48 14.98 21.79
CA TYR A 168 5.25 14.37 21.31
C TYR A 168 4.04 15.23 21.66
N ASN A 169 3.03 15.20 20.80
CA ASN A 169 1.79 15.95 21.02
C ASN A 169 0.79 15.15 21.87
N ASN A 170 -0.05 15.87 22.61
CA ASN A 170 -1.23 15.30 23.22
C ASN A 170 -2.16 14.73 22.12
N PRO A 171 -2.63 13.47 22.20
CA PRO A 171 -3.44 12.85 21.15
C PRO A 171 -4.77 13.56 20.88
N TYR A 172 -5.41 14.15 21.88
CA TYR A 172 -6.63 14.94 21.66
C TYR A 172 -6.33 16.29 21.03
N PHE A 173 -5.21 16.92 21.40
CA PHE A 173 -4.73 18.12 20.71
C PHE A 173 -4.53 17.85 19.21
N ILE A 174 -3.91 16.72 18.85
CA ILE A 174 -3.77 16.32 17.44
C ILE A 174 -5.15 16.21 16.77
N LEU A 175 -6.10 15.52 17.41
CA LEU A 175 -7.40 15.23 16.84
C LEU A 175 -8.31 16.45 16.67
N TYR A 176 -8.14 17.49 17.51
CA TYR A 176 -9.02 18.65 17.53
C TYR A 176 -8.40 19.92 16.97
N GLU A 177 -7.07 20.03 16.98
CA GLU A 177 -6.37 21.25 16.59
C GLU A 177 -5.46 21.07 15.36
N ASN A 178 -4.79 19.91 15.21
CA ASN A 178 -3.97 19.60 14.04
C ASN A 178 -4.79 18.84 13.01
N LEU A 179 -5.52 19.58 12.18
CA LEU A 179 -6.52 19.01 11.28
C LEU A 179 -5.98 18.85 9.86
N HIS A 180 -6.41 17.79 9.20
CA HIS A 180 -6.18 17.55 7.79
C HIS A 180 -7.51 17.49 7.04
N GLY A 181 -7.84 18.56 6.33
CA GLY A 181 -8.97 18.64 5.43
C GLY A 181 -8.66 17.91 4.11
N TYR A 182 -9.59 17.06 3.66
CA TYR A 182 -9.46 16.28 2.43
C TYR A 182 -10.75 16.39 1.62
N HIS A 183 -10.67 17.03 0.43
CA HIS A 183 -11.81 17.29 -0.45
C HIS A 183 -11.47 16.82 -1.85
N LYS A 184 -12.14 15.77 -2.33
CA LYS A 184 -11.88 15.19 -3.65
C LYS A 184 -13.13 15.14 -4.50
N ASN A 185 -13.05 15.64 -5.72
CA ASN A 185 -14.07 15.49 -6.76
C ASN A 185 -13.47 14.64 -7.89
N THR A 186 -14.19 13.59 -8.27
CA THR A 186 -13.82 12.74 -9.41
C THR A 186 -15.00 12.70 -10.37
N ALA A 187 -14.78 13.04 -11.62
CA ALA A 187 -15.76 12.87 -12.68
C ALA A 187 -15.15 12.08 -13.83
N TYR A 188 -15.81 11.01 -14.25
CA TYR A 188 -15.41 10.29 -15.44
C TYR A 188 -16.62 9.75 -16.17
N GLY A 189 -16.44 9.59 -17.48
CA GLY A 189 -17.52 9.07 -18.32
C GLY A 189 -17.06 8.87 -19.75
N SER A 190 -17.94 8.31 -20.54
CA SER A 190 -17.71 8.15 -21.97
C SER A 190 -18.98 8.32 -22.77
N ALA A 191 -18.81 8.76 -24.01
CA ALA A 191 -19.85 8.78 -25.03
C ALA A 191 -19.35 7.98 -26.22
N SER A 192 -20.20 7.15 -26.81
CA SER A 192 -19.88 6.35 -28.00
C SER A 192 -21.01 6.39 -29.03
N LEU A 193 -20.62 6.52 -30.26
CA LEU A 193 -21.51 6.43 -31.41
C LEU A 193 -21.10 5.23 -32.26
N LYS A 194 -21.95 4.22 -32.32
CA LYS A 194 -21.74 3.00 -33.08
C LYS A 194 -22.61 2.99 -34.31
N TYR A 195 -22.00 2.79 -35.49
CA TYR A 195 -22.67 2.64 -36.78
C TYR A 195 -22.41 1.25 -37.36
N ASP A 196 -23.45 0.45 -37.53
CA ASP A 196 -23.40 -0.86 -38.18
C ASP A 196 -23.49 -0.66 -39.70
N VAL A 197 -22.33 -0.69 -40.38
CA VAL A 197 -22.19 -0.51 -41.82
C VAL A 197 -22.88 -1.69 -42.55
N THR A 198 -22.51 -2.89 -42.12
CA THR A 198 -23.15 -4.18 -42.49
C THR A 198 -23.46 -4.96 -41.22
N ASN A 199 -23.97 -6.20 -41.36
CA ASN A 199 -24.16 -7.07 -40.20
C ASN A 199 -22.84 -7.53 -39.59
N GLU A 200 -21.75 -7.52 -40.35
CA GLU A 200 -20.42 -7.99 -39.94
C GLU A 200 -19.48 -6.82 -39.57
N LEU A 201 -19.68 -5.64 -40.18
CA LEU A 201 -18.78 -4.49 -40.01
C LEU A 201 -19.48 -3.36 -39.23
N ASN A 202 -18.87 -2.94 -38.17
CA ASN A 202 -19.28 -1.73 -37.44
C ASN A 202 -18.12 -0.76 -37.26
N ILE A 203 -18.46 0.52 -37.15
CA ILE A 203 -17.55 1.61 -36.83
C ILE A 203 -18.04 2.27 -35.54
N THR A 204 -17.13 2.47 -34.58
CA THR A 204 -17.45 3.11 -33.31
C THR A 204 -16.50 4.29 -33.10
N LEU A 205 -17.07 5.46 -32.90
CA LEU A 205 -16.36 6.63 -32.33
C LEU A 205 -16.68 6.67 -30.83
N ARG A 206 -15.66 6.65 -29.98
CA ARG A 206 -15.80 6.72 -28.53
C ARG A 206 -14.89 7.79 -27.96
N THR A 207 -15.41 8.63 -27.09
CA THR A 207 -14.64 9.61 -26.31
C THR A 207 -14.89 9.40 -24.83
N GLY A 208 -13.83 9.27 -24.06
CA GLY A 208 -13.86 9.19 -22.62
C GLY A 208 -13.17 10.41 -22.00
N VAL A 209 -13.68 10.85 -20.85
CA VAL A 209 -13.12 11.94 -20.05
C VAL A 209 -12.93 11.45 -18.64
N ASN A 210 -11.80 11.81 -18.03
CA ASN A 210 -11.52 11.59 -16.60
C ASN A 210 -10.97 12.89 -16.01
N MET A 211 -11.55 13.32 -14.89
CA MET A 211 -11.15 14.51 -14.15
C MET A 211 -11.09 14.20 -12.67
N ASN A 212 -9.98 14.53 -12.03
CA ASN A 212 -9.82 14.48 -10.59
C ASN A 212 -9.37 15.84 -10.07
N GLN A 213 -10.04 16.32 -9.04
CA GLN A 213 -9.67 17.52 -8.31
C GLN A 213 -9.50 17.13 -6.84
N LEU A 214 -8.33 17.39 -6.29
CA LEU A 214 -8.01 17.16 -4.90
C LEU A 214 -7.58 18.47 -4.26
N MET A 215 -8.26 18.86 -3.21
CA MET A 215 -7.87 19.95 -2.33
C MET A 215 -7.61 19.38 -0.94
N GLU A 216 -6.45 19.68 -0.40
CA GLU A 216 -6.05 19.32 0.96
C GLU A 216 -5.64 20.58 1.71
N ASP A 217 -6.06 20.72 2.95
CA ASP A 217 -5.58 21.75 3.86
C ASP A 217 -5.10 21.12 5.17
N TYR A 218 -3.97 21.61 5.65
CA TYR A 218 -3.37 21.18 6.90
C TYR A 218 -3.32 22.37 7.88
N ARG A 219 -3.89 22.15 9.05
CA ARG A 219 -3.85 23.10 10.17
C ARG A 219 -2.97 22.52 11.24
N THR A 220 -1.96 23.26 11.61
CA THR A 220 -1.05 22.94 12.70
C THR A 220 -1.17 24.07 13.73
N ALA A 221 -1.66 23.74 14.91
CA ALA A 221 -1.91 24.75 15.95
C ALA A 221 -0.63 25.21 16.63
N TYR A 222 -0.69 26.35 17.29
CA TYR A 222 0.36 26.80 18.22
C TYR A 222 0.66 25.71 19.26
N SER A 223 1.90 25.64 19.73
CA SER A 223 2.38 24.65 20.68
C SER A 223 2.54 23.23 20.14
N THR A 224 2.36 23.01 18.83
CA THR A 224 2.67 21.71 18.23
C THR A 224 4.15 21.39 18.38
N ALA A 225 4.49 20.16 18.77
CA ALA A 225 5.86 19.70 18.92
C ALA A 225 6.68 19.96 17.65
N TYR A 226 7.83 20.63 17.78
CA TYR A 226 8.73 21.10 16.71
C TYR A 226 8.12 22.13 15.73
N ASN A 227 6.87 22.57 15.95
CA ASN A 227 6.25 23.64 15.17
C ASN A 227 5.42 24.56 16.09
N ARG A 228 6.11 25.28 16.99
CA ARG A 228 5.47 26.03 18.06
C ARG A 228 4.56 27.16 17.60
N ASN A 229 4.90 27.79 16.48
CA ASN A 229 4.12 28.90 15.93
C ASN A 229 2.99 28.44 15.02
N GLY A 230 2.74 27.11 15.01
CA GLY A 230 1.75 26.54 14.13
C GLY A 230 2.04 26.78 12.65
N ASN A 231 1.14 26.34 11.81
CA ASN A 231 1.28 26.43 10.36
C ASN A 231 -0.09 26.20 9.69
N TYR A 232 -0.26 26.77 8.50
CA TYR A 232 -1.35 26.45 7.60
C TYR A 232 -0.82 26.21 6.21
N SER A 233 -1.16 25.07 5.62
CA SER A 233 -0.83 24.81 4.22
C SER A 233 -2.06 24.39 3.42
N GLN A 234 -2.02 24.67 2.13
CA GLN A 234 -3.06 24.32 1.19
C GLN A 234 -2.44 23.73 -0.07
N SER A 235 -2.95 22.57 -0.49
CA SER A 235 -2.59 21.90 -1.72
C SER A 235 -3.81 21.76 -2.62
N TYR A 236 -3.68 22.12 -3.88
CA TYR A 236 -4.69 21.90 -4.91
C TYR A 236 -4.05 21.13 -6.07
N LYS A 237 -4.63 19.99 -6.43
CA LYS A 237 -4.22 19.17 -7.56
C LYS A 237 -5.41 18.96 -8.49
N ASN A 238 -5.20 19.13 -9.78
CA ASN A 238 -6.21 18.92 -10.80
C ASN A 238 -5.59 18.13 -11.95
N ASP A 239 -6.13 16.96 -12.23
CA ASP A 239 -5.78 16.17 -13.40
C ASP A 239 -6.98 15.99 -14.32
N PHE A 240 -6.72 16.12 -15.60
CA PHE A 240 -7.71 16.00 -16.67
C PHE A 240 -7.16 15.14 -17.79
N GLN A 241 -7.95 14.16 -18.22
CA GLN A 241 -7.62 13.29 -19.32
C GLN A 241 -8.80 13.18 -20.29
N ILE A 242 -8.51 13.29 -21.57
CA ILE A 242 -9.43 12.93 -22.65
C ILE A 242 -8.81 11.83 -23.50
N LEU A 243 -9.63 10.85 -23.85
CA LEU A 243 -9.25 9.68 -24.63
C LEU A 243 -10.28 9.49 -25.74
N THR A 244 -9.86 9.51 -27.01
CA THR A 244 -10.75 9.30 -28.16
C THR A 244 -10.27 8.12 -28.98
N ASP A 245 -11.19 7.20 -29.29
CA ASP A 245 -10.98 6.04 -30.13
C ASP A 245 -11.88 6.10 -31.36
N LEU A 246 -11.32 5.81 -32.52
CA LEU A 246 -12.06 5.44 -33.73
C LEU A 246 -11.76 3.98 -34.04
N ILE A 247 -12.78 3.12 -34.03
CA ILE A 247 -12.65 1.67 -34.09
C ILE A 247 -13.49 1.14 -35.23
N ALA A 248 -12.90 0.34 -36.12
CA ALA A 248 -13.59 -0.47 -37.10
C ALA A 248 -13.46 -1.95 -36.73
N LYS A 249 -14.57 -2.63 -36.52
CA LYS A 249 -14.63 -4.03 -36.11
C LYS A 249 -15.39 -4.88 -37.13
N TYR A 250 -14.81 -5.99 -37.55
CA TYR A 250 -15.38 -6.96 -38.45
C TYR A 250 -15.42 -8.34 -37.81
N ASP A 251 -16.60 -8.96 -37.78
CA ASP A 251 -16.82 -10.31 -37.28
C ASP A 251 -17.60 -11.12 -38.31
N LYS A 252 -17.09 -12.27 -38.74
CA LYS A 252 -17.75 -13.14 -39.70
C LYS A 252 -17.45 -14.61 -39.47
N LYS A 253 -18.48 -15.44 -39.58
CA LYS A 253 -18.36 -16.88 -39.64
C LYS A 253 -18.24 -17.36 -41.08
N LEU A 254 -17.13 -18.02 -41.42
CA LEU A 254 -16.79 -18.53 -42.73
C LEU A 254 -16.73 -20.07 -42.69
N GLY A 255 -17.88 -20.71 -42.71
CA GLY A 255 -18.00 -22.16 -42.57
C GLY A 255 -17.52 -22.66 -41.22
N ILE A 256 -16.37 -23.33 -41.20
CA ILE A 256 -15.72 -23.88 -39.99
C ILE A 256 -14.79 -22.86 -39.31
N PHE A 257 -14.60 -21.67 -39.90
CA PHE A 257 -13.76 -20.61 -39.37
C PHE A 257 -14.59 -19.44 -38.82
N ASP A 258 -14.23 -18.97 -37.67
CA ASP A 258 -14.69 -17.70 -37.09
C ASP A 258 -13.58 -16.68 -37.26
N VAL A 259 -13.87 -15.56 -37.90
CA VAL A 259 -12.89 -14.49 -38.15
C VAL A 259 -13.38 -13.20 -37.53
N GLY A 260 -12.62 -12.68 -36.57
CA GLY A 260 -12.77 -11.35 -35.98
C GLY A 260 -11.56 -10.49 -36.27
N ALA A 261 -11.77 -9.29 -36.75
CA ALA A 261 -10.69 -8.32 -36.96
C ALA A 261 -11.10 -6.95 -36.46
N MET A 262 -10.15 -6.20 -35.93
CA MET A 262 -10.38 -4.82 -35.49
C MET A 262 -9.17 -3.98 -35.85
N LEU A 263 -9.44 -2.75 -36.32
CA LEU A 263 -8.46 -1.70 -36.47
C LEU A 263 -8.94 -0.47 -35.70
N GLY A 264 -8.09 0.12 -34.90
CA GLY A 264 -8.40 1.29 -34.09
C GLY A 264 -7.32 2.36 -34.19
N PHE A 265 -7.76 3.59 -34.06
CA PHE A 265 -6.93 4.76 -33.83
C PHE A 265 -7.29 5.35 -32.46
N ASN A 266 -6.30 5.67 -31.67
CA ASN A 266 -6.47 6.23 -30.32
C ASN A 266 -5.70 7.56 -30.21
N ALA A 267 -6.33 8.56 -29.60
CA ALA A 267 -5.71 9.82 -29.20
C ALA A 267 -5.96 10.06 -27.73
N ARG A 268 -4.90 10.30 -26.97
CA ARG A 268 -4.95 10.60 -25.53
C ARG A 268 -4.26 11.92 -25.25
N GLN A 269 -4.92 12.77 -24.49
CA GLN A 269 -4.34 13.97 -23.91
C GLN A 269 -4.52 13.91 -22.38
N TYR A 270 -3.48 14.25 -21.68
CA TYR A 270 -3.46 14.31 -20.22
C TYR A 270 -2.81 15.61 -19.78
N ASN A 271 -3.41 16.26 -18.79
CA ASN A 271 -2.96 17.50 -18.20
C ASN A 271 -3.10 17.41 -16.69
N ASP A 272 -2.04 17.71 -15.97
CA ASP A 272 -1.96 17.68 -14.51
C ASP A 272 -1.39 19.03 -14.06
N ALA A 273 -2.04 19.65 -13.08
CA ALA A 273 -1.61 20.90 -12.49
C ALA A 273 -1.71 20.80 -10.96
N SER A 274 -0.70 21.31 -10.27
CA SER A 274 -0.71 21.38 -8.81
C SER A 274 -0.24 22.74 -8.32
N HIS A 275 -0.85 23.21 -7.24
CA HIS A 275 -0.49 24.42 -6.52
C HIS A 275 -0.36 24.08 -5.03
N TYR A 276 0.68 24.58 -4.42
CA TYR A 276 0.93 24.44 -2.97
C TYR A 276 1.38 25.75 -2.39
N ALA A 277 0.86 26.10 -1.23
CA ALA A 277 1.33 27.22 -0.45
C ALA A 277 1.26 26.90 1.05
N GLU A 278 2.18 27.47 1.81
CA GLU A 278 2.35 27.22 3.23
C GLU A 278 2.75 28.50 3.94
N THR A 279 2.24 28.71 5.16
CA THR A 279 2.68 29.79 6.03
C THR A 279 4.02 29.42 6.69
N ASP A 280 4.91 30.38 6.91
CA ASP A 280 6.10 30.23 7.77
C ASP A 280 5.75 30.69 9.19
N GLY A 281 5.03 29.82 9.93
CA GLY A 281 4.38 30.14 11.19
C GLY A 281 3.13 31.02 11.04
N LEU A 282 2.23 30.97 12.01
CA LEU A 282 1.03 31.82 12.07
C LEU A 282 1.34 33.11 12.85
N ALA A 283 1.00 34.26 12.30
CA ALA A 283 1.16 35.55 13.00
C ALA A 283 0.17 35.69 14.17
N VAL A 284 -1.04 35.15 14.01
CA VAL A 284 -2.09 35.15 15.06
C VAL A 284 -2.53 33.68 15.26
N PRO A 285 -2.48 33.17 16.51
CA PRO A 285 -2.95 31.80 16.81
C PRO A 285 -4.40 31.57 16.41
N GLY A 286 -4.72 30.35 15.95
CA GLY A 286 -6.09 29.95 15.65
C GLY A 286 -6.67 30.49 14.35
N ILE A 287 -5.98 31.36 13.60
CA ILE A 287 -6.39 31.85 12.29
C ILE A 287 -5.63 31.10 11.19
N TYR A 288 -6.32 30.19 10.51
CA TYR A 288 -5.74 29.30 9.48
C TYR A 288 -6.04 29.83 8.09
N THR A 289 -5.24 30.81 7.66
CA THR A 289 -5.26 31.39 6.30
C THR A 289 -3.84 31.64 5.83
N LEU A 290 -3.58 31.57 4.54
CA LEU A 290 -2.26 31.83 3.95
C LEU A 290 -1.78 33.27 4.21
N SER A 291 -2.71 34.22 4.36
CA SER A 291 -2.40 35.63 4.68
C SER A 291 -1.94 35.84 6.14
N ASN A 292 -2.18 34.87 7.03
CA ASN A 292 -1.77 34.94 8.43
C ASN A 292 -0.38 34.34 8.66
N SER A 293 0.53 34.52 7.73
CA SER A 293 1.92 34.05 7.82
C SER A 293 2.81 35.07 8.52
N MET A 294 3.71 34.61 9.37
CA MET A 294 4.74 35.48 10.02
C MET A 294 5.75 36.03 9.01
N LYS A 295 6.00 35.30 7.92
CA LYS A 295 6.85 35.72 6.81
C LYS A 295 6.09 35.53 5.47
N PRO A 296 6.49 36.19 4.39
CA PRO A 296 5.88 36.00 3.08
C PRO A 296 5.85 34.52 2.68
N THR A 297 4.70 34.05 2.20
CA THR A 297 4.54 32.71 1.67
C THR A 297 5.16 32.60 0.27
N THR A 298 5.79 31.47 -0.03
CA THR A 298 6.30 31.18 -1.37
C THR A 298 5.46 30.06 -1.99
N PRO A 299 4.46 30.41 -2.82
CA PRO A 299 3.67 29.40 -3.48
C PRO A 299 4.49 28.66 -4.56
N THR A 300 4.27 27.36 -4.65
CA THR A 300 4.83 26.53 -5.73
C THR A 300 3.73 26.05 -6.66
N SER A 301 4.06 25.91 -7.93
CA SER A 301 3.14 25.37 -8.93
C SER A 301 3.88 24.45 -9.89
N SER A 302 3.18 23.41 -10.33
CA SER A 302 3.67 22.47 -11.34
C SER A 302 2.58 22.20 -12.37
N LYS A 303 2.97 22.10 -13.63
CA LYS A 303 2.08 21.71 -14.72
C LYS A 303 2.78 20.66 -15.58
N ARG A 304 2.07 19.57 -15.88
CA ARG A 304 2.56 18.48 -16.73
C ARG A 304 1.53 18.18 -17.82
N GLU A 305 2.00 18.01 -19.03
CA GLU A 305 1.16 17.73 -20.21
C GLU A 305 1.71 16.52 -20.95
N LEU A 306 0.82 15.68 -21.44
CA LEU A 306 1.12 14.48 -22.20
C LEU A 306 0.17 14.36 -23.37
N ALA A 307 0.70 14.08 -24.56
CA ALA A 307 -0.07 13.66 -25.72
C ALA A 307 0.44 12.32 -26.25
N GLU A 308 -0.48 11.42 -26.53
CA GLU A 308 -0.20 10.10 -27.08
C GLU A 308 -1.17 9.79 -28.23
N TYR A 309 -0.65 9.15 -29.27
CA TYR A 309 -1.42 8.61 -30.36
C TYR A 309 -1.06 7.14 -30.55
N ALA A 310 -2.03 6.34 -30.99
CA ALA A 310 -1.76 4.94 -31.30
C ALA A 310 -2.63 4.44 -32.45
N VAL A 311 -2.05 3.56 -33.24
CA VAL A 311 -2.78 2.66 -34.14
C VAL A 311 -2.68 1.26 -33.58
N TYR A 312 -3.79 0.57 -33.48
CA TYR A 312 -3.84 -0.75 -32.89
C TYR A 312 -4.87 -1.64 -33.58
N GLY A 313 -4.70 -2.94 -33.43
CA GLY A 313 -5.66 -3.88 -33.97
C GLY A 313 -5.48 -5.27 -33.42
N TYR A 314 -6.46 -6.12 -33.71
CA TYR A 314 -6.39 -7.54 -33.46
C TYR A 314 -6.93 -8.34 -34.63
N LEU A 315 -6.51 -9.62 -34.68
CA LEU A 315 -7.03 -10.66 -35.55
C LEU A 315 -7.33 -11.89 -34.68
N ASP A 316 -8.60 -12.26 -34.63
CA ASP A 316 -9.11 -13.45 -33.96
C ASP A 316 -9.45 -14.50 -35.01
N LEU A 317 -8.84 -15.66 -34.92
CA LEU A 317 -9.10 -16.79 -35.82
C LEU A 317 -9.56 -18.00 -34.99
N GLY A 318 -10.80 -18.38 -35.14
CA GLY A 318 -11.39 -19.59 -34.55
C GLY A 318 -11.50 -20.70 -35.61
N TRP A 319 -11.10 -21.91 -35.27
CA TRP A 319 -11.30 -23.08 -36.10
C TRP A 319 -12.15 -24.12 -35.38
N LYS A 320 -13.32 -24.43 -35.94
CA LYS A 320 -14.30 -25.40 -35.40
C LYS A 320 -14.63 -25.20 -33.92
N ASN A 321 -14.53 -23.99 -33.40
CA ASN A 321 -14.76 -23.60 -32.01
C ASN A 321 -13.79 -24.21 -30.97
N TYR A 322 -12.81 -25.01 -31.37
CA TYR A 322 -11.86 -25.61 -30.42
C TYR A 322 -10.40 -25.15 -30.54
N LEU A 323 -10.02 -24.51 -31.64
CA LEU A 323 -8.70 -23.89 -31.77
C LEU A 323 -8.89 -22.39 -32.03
N MET A 324 -8.28 -21.56 -31.20
CA MET A 324 -8.39 -20.11 -31.25
C MET A 324 -7.01 -19.47 -31.24
N LEU A 325 -6.74 -18.64 -32.23
CA LEU A 325 -5.54 -17.81 -32.32
C LEU A 325 -5.95 -16.32 -32.24
N ASN A 326 -5.44 -15.62 -31.25
CA ASN A 326 -5.59 -14.18 -31.14
C ASN A 326 -4.22 -13.52 -31.38
N LEU A 327 -4.16 -12.58 -32.31
CA LEU A 327 -2.97 -11.78 -32.59
C LEU A 327 -3.33 -10.31 -32.37
N THR A 328 -2.54 -9.60 -31.59
CA THR A 328 -2.72 -8.17 -31.39
C THR A 328 -1.45 -7.38 -31.67
N ALA A 329 -1.60 -6.15 -32.12
CA ALA A 329 -0.51 -5.21 -32.28
C ALA A 329 -0.97 -3.80 -31.97
N ARG A 330 -0.13 -3.04 -31.28
CA ARG A 330 -0.31 -1.61 -31.03
C ARG A 330 0.99 -0.87 -31.30
N ASN A 331 0.96 0.12 -32.17
CA ASN A 331 2.05 1.07 -32.31
C ASN A 331 1.64 2.40 -31.67
N GLN A 332 2.44 2.89 -30.73
CA GLN A 332 2.14 4.08 -29.95
C GLN A 332 3.23 5.13 -30.14
N TRP A 333 2.83 6.39 -30.26
CA TRP A 333 3.65 7.59 -30.23
C TRP A 333 3.34 8.35 -28.95
N SER A 334 4.38 8.83 -28.25
CA SER A 334 4.21 9.61 -27.01
C SER A 334 5.11 10.83 -26.99
N SER A 335 4.58 11.95 -26.52
CA SER A 335 5.33 13.20 -26.33
C SER A 335 6.39 13.11 -25.23
N THR A 336 6.37 12.06 -24.40
CA THR A 336 7.33 11.87 -23.29
C THR A 336 8.59 11.13 -23.69
N ILE A 337 8.66 10.70 -24.93
CA ILE A 337 9.83 10.01 -25.47
C ILE A 337 10.79 11.05 -26.03
N PRO A 338 12.11 10.93 -25.72
CA PRO A 338 13.10 11.90 -26.22
C PRO A 338 13.08 12.02 -27.74
N THR A 339 13.12 13.26 -28.26
CA THR A 339 13.05 13.55 -29.69
C THR A 339 14.29 13.13 -30.50
N PHE A 340 15.38 12.76 -29.82
CA PHE A 340 16.62 12.27 -30.46
C PHE A 340 16.59 10.77 -30.75
N GLY A 341 15.49 10.05 -30.42
CA GLY A 341 15.28 8.63 -30.69
C GLY A 341 14.00 8.36 -31.48
N LYS A 342 13.64 7.07 -31.61
CA LYS A 342 12.34 6.67 -32.15
C LYS A 342 11.26 7.04 -31.14
N ASN A 343 10.30 7.84 -31.55
CA ASN A 343 9.16 8.26 -30.74
C ASN A 343 7.94 7.31 -30.85
N SER A 344 8.09 6.17 -31.51
CA SER A 344 7.05 5.15 -31.66
C SER A 344 7.53 3.76 -31.23
N TYR A 345 6.62 2.99 -30.66
CA TYR A 345 6.89 1.65 -30.13
C TYR A 345 5.79 0.69 -30.50
N LEU A 346 6.20 -0.52 -30.91
CA LEU A 346 5.31 -1.62 -31.28
C LEU A 346 5.17 -2.58 -30.09
N TYR A 347 3.93 -2.90 -29.73
CA TYR A 347 3.53 -3.84 -28.69
C TYR A 347 2.74 -4.99 -29.31
N PRO A 348 3.40 -6.09 -29.69
CA PRO A 348 2.73 -7.27 -30.23
C PRO A 348 2.29 -8.22 -29.12
N SER A 349 1.21 -8.95 -29.36
CA SER A 349 0.90 -10.16 -28.60
C SER A 349 0.34 -11.27 -29.48
N ALA A 350 0.50 -12.51 -29.03
CA ALA A 350 -0.07 -13.69 -29.65
C ALA A 350 -0.56 -14.65 -28.56
N GLN A 351 -1.77 -15.14 -28.70
CA GLN A 351 -2.35 -16.16 -27.82
C GLN A 351 -2.93 -17.29 -28.64
N LEU A 352 -2.54 -18.51 -28.30
CA LEU A 352 -3.12 -19.73 -28.84
C LEU A 352 -3.84 -20.49 -27.73
N SER A 353 -5.06 -20.92 -27.98
CA SER A 353 -5.77 -21.77 -27.05
C SER A 353 -6.53 -22.90 -27.81
N THR A 354 -6.62 -24.06 -27.15
CA THR A 354 -7.34 -25.21 -27.70
C THR A 354 -8.20 -25.89 -26.64
N VAL A 355 -9.42 -26.23 -27.01
CA VAL A 355 -10.34 -27.03 -26.18
C VAL A 355 -10.17 -28.48 -26.58
N VAL A 356 -9.29 -29.20 -25.88
CA VAL A 356 -8.86 -30.58 -26.20
C VAL A 356 -10.02 -31.55 -26.11
N SER A 357 -10.93 -31.36 -25.18
CA SER A 357 -12.13 -32.19 -24.99
C SER A 357 -13.12 -32.16 -26.15
N GLU A 358 -12.99 -31.20 -27.08
CA GLU A 358 -13.88 -31.13 -28.26
C GLU A 358 -13.42 -32.02 -29.43
N TYR A 359 -12.17 -32.48 -29.42
CA TYR A 359 -11.62 -33.26 -30.53
C TYR A 359 -10.87 -34.55 -30.12
N ILE A 360 -10.55 -34.69 -28.81
CA ILE A 360 -10.04 -35.95 -28.25
C ILE A 360 -11.12 -36.55 -27.36
N PRO A 361 -11.55 -37.79 -27.60
CA PRO A 361 -12.45 -38.46 -26.67
C PRO A 361 -11.87 -38.53 -25.26
N MET A 362 -12.60 -38.01 -24.30
CA MET A 362 -12.19 -37.98 -22.90
C MET A 362 -12.95 -39.03 -22.08
N PRO A 363 -12.37 -39.54 -20.98
CA PRO A 363 -13.12 -40.30 -19.99
C PRO A 363 -14.33 -39.51 -19.48
N GLU A 364 -15.45 -40.19 -19.16
CA GLU A 364 -16.70 -39.53 -18.74
C GLU A 364 -16.57 -38.58 -17.55
N PHE A 365 -15.59 -38.82 -16.69
CA PHE A 365 -15.35 -37.93 -15.55
C PHE A 365 -14.68 -36.59 -15.94
N ILE A 366 -14.07 -36.48 -17.13
CA ILE A 366 -13.50 -35.23 -17.66
C ILE A 366 -14.56 -34.50 -18.47
N SER A 367 -15.08 -33.40 -17.92
CA SER A 367 -16.12 -32.61 -18.56
C SER A 367 -15.58 -31.57 -19.55
N TYR A 368 -14.34 -31.11 -19.33
CA TYR A 368 -13.72 -30.06 -20.13
C TYR A 368 -12.20 -30.03 -19.91
N LEU A 369 -11.45 -29.89 -20.99
CA LEU A 369 -10.01 -29.67 -20.96
C LEU A 369 -9.62 -28.61 -21.99
N LYS A 370 -9.06 -27.49 -21.53
CA LYS A 370 -8.53 -26.43 -22.38
C LYS A 370 -7.06 -26.18 -22.05
N LEU A 371 -6.25 -25.98 -23.05
CA LEU A 371 -4.86 -25.54 -22.93
C LEU A 371 -4.71 -24.15 -23.58
N ARG A 372 -3.81 -23.33 -23.05
CA ARG A 372 -3.52 -22.00 -23.56
C ARG A 372 -2.05 -21.65 -23.41
N GLY A 373 -1.54 -20.87 -24.37
CA GLY A 373 -0.22 -20.28 -24.29
C GLY A 373 -0.26 -18.88 -24.88
N SER A 374 0.47 -17.96 -24.28
CA SER A 374 0.51 -16.57 -24.73
C SER A 374 1.91 -15.97 -24.69
N TYR A 375 2.13 -15.05 -25.60
CA TYR A 375 3.25 -14.13 -25.62
C TYR A 375 2.68 -12.71 -25.71
N ALA A 376 3.17 -11.80 -24.86
CA ALA A 376 2.81 -10.40 -24.95
C ALA A 376 4.01 -9.51 -24.61
N ARG A 377 4.13 -8.42 -25.34
CA ARG A 377 5.07 -7.35 -25.02
C ARG A 377 4.31 -6.05 -24.87
N VAL A 378 4.44 -5.41 -23.69
CA VAL A 378 3.87 -4.11 -23.40
C VAL A 378 4.97 -3.14 -22.99
N GLY A 379 4.77 -1.85 -23.20
CA GLY A 379 5.73 -0.83 -22.82
C GLY A 379 5.10 0.23 -21.95
N SER A 380 5.91 0.90 -21.15
CA SER A 380 5.55 2.04 -20.33
C SER A 380 6.27 3.28 -20.83
N ALA A 381 5.51 4.34 -21.16
CA ALA A 381 6.06 5.65 -21.45
C ALA A 381 6.64 6.29 -20.18
N PHE A 382 7.49 7.30 -20.37
CA PHE A 382 8.08 8.05 -19.27
C PHE A 382 7.11 9.10 -18.72
N SER A 383 7.43 9.62 -17.54
CA SER A 383 6.74 10.80 -17.02
C SER A 383 7.01 12.02 -17.91
N PRO A 384 6.06 12.95 -18.04
CA PRO A 384 6.31 14.20 -18.77
C PRO A 384 7.55 14.93 -18.24
N TYR A 385 8.35 15.45 -19.17
CA TYR A 385 9.57 16.23 -18.89
C TYR A 385 10.70 15.46 -18.17
N TYR A 386 10.63 14.14 -18.08
CA TYR A 386 11.66 13.31 -17.40
C TYR A 386 13.07 13.53 -17.98
N PHE A 387 13.19 13.75 -19.30
CA PHE A 387 14.45 13.95 -19.98
C PHE A 387 14.75 15.43 -20.30
N SER A 388 14.17 16.35 -19.56
CA SER A 388 14.40 17.79 -19.75
C SER A 388 15.49 18.27 -18.80
N PRO A 389 16.76 18.38 -19.25
CA PRO A 389 17.83 18.91 -18.42
C PRO A 389 17.61 20.42 -18.28
N VAL A 390 17.11 20.83 -17.13
CA VAL A 390 16.84 22.22 -16.78
C VAL A 390 17.68 22.66 -15.57
N TYR A 391 17.98 23.94 -15.50
CA TYR A 391 18.56 24.51 -14.31
C TYR A 391 17.53 24.51 -13.18
N SER A 392 17.95 24.18 -11.96
CA SER A 392 17.12 24.23 -10.77
C SER A 392 17.46 25.44 -9.92
N GLU A 393 16.44 26.03 -9.28
CA GLU A 393 16.64 27.16 -8.37
C GLU A 393 17.26 26.67 -7.07
N THR A 394 18.31 27.38 -6.57
CA THR A 394 19.00 27.07 -5.31
C THR A 394 18.76 28.11 -4.23
N GLY A 395 17.79 28.98 -4.41
CA GLY A 395 17.51 30.11 -3.52
C GLY A 395 18.11 31.42 -4.02
N THR A 396 18.01 32.46 -3.21
CA THR A 396 18.52 33.81 -3.55
C THR A 396 19.77 34.14 -2.74
N TRP A 397 20.79 34.66 -3.41
CA TRP A 397 21.94 35.27 -2.78
C TRP A 397 22.04 36.75 -3.21
N ASN A 398 22.04 37.63 -2.23
CA ASN A 398 22.10 39.10 -2.46
C ASN A 398 21.04 39.57 -3.49
N ASN A 399 19.78 39.11 -3.33
CA ASN A 399 18.64 39.33 -4.23
C ASN A 399 18.81 38.80 -5.67
N ASN A 400 19.84 38.01 -5.96
CA ASN A 400 19.99 37.31 -7.23
C ASN A 400 19.59 35.85 -7.09
N LEU A 401 18.83 35.36 -8.06
CA LEU A 401 18.40 33.96 -8.11
C LEU A 401 19.61 33.06 -8.39
N GLY A 402 19.87 32.13 -7.49
CA GLY A 402 20.86 31.07 -7.67
C GLY A 402 20.29 29.96 -8.56
N LEU A 403 21.09 29.49 -9.51
CA LEU A 403 20.76 28.36 -10.36
C LEU A 403 21.83 27.29 -10.27
N THR A 404 21.43 26.03 -10.23
CA THR A 404 22.35 24.90 -10.35
C THR A 404 22.13 24.18 -11.67
N SER A 405 23.24 23.69 -12.24
CA SER A 405 23.18 22.88 -13.48
C SER A 405 22.55 21.51 -13.22
N PRO A 406 21.98 20.86 -14.26
CA PRO A 406 21.49 19.50 -14.14
C PRO A 406 22.59 18.53 -13.68
N GLU A 407 22.29 17.65 -12.73
CA GLU A 407 23.22 16.63 -12.22
C GLU A 407 23.27 15.39 -13.11
N ILE A 408 22.26 15.18 -13.96
CA ILE A 408 22.09 13.97 -14.76
C ILE A 408 22.24 14.30 -16.25
N ILE A 409 23.12 13.58 -16.92
CA ILE A 409 23.20 13.54 -18.38
C ILE A 409 22.46 12.31 -18.90
N TYR A 410 21.70 12.46 -19.98
CA TYR A 410 20.86 11.38 -20.54
C TYR A 410 21.47 10.81 -21.82
N SER A 411 21.43 9.48 -21.95
CA SER A 411 21.81 8.79 -23.18
C SER A 411 20.85 9.18 -24.33
N LYS A 412 21.40 9.31 -25.53
CA LYS A 412 20.61 9.57 -26.74
C LYS A 412 19.80 8.35 -27.20
N ASP A 413 20.12 7.16 -26.73
CA ASP A 413 19.51 5.89 -27.13
C ASP A 413 18.48 5.37 -26.11
N ILE A 414 17.94 6.27 -25.26
CA ILE A 414 16.95 5.86 -24.26
C ILE A 414 15.68 5.33 -24.92
N LYS A 415 15.23 4.18 -24.45
CA LYS A 415 14.03 3.47 -24.89
C LYS A 415 13.07 3.30 -23.72
N PRO A 416 11.74 3.21 -23.96
CA PRO A 416 10.79 2.83 -22.92
C PRO A 416 11.15 1.49 -22.27
N SER A 417 10.74 1.33 -21.04
CA SER A 417 10.78 0.02 -20.39
C SER A 417 9.69 -0.87 -21.00
N TYR A 418 10.02 -2.14 -21.21
CA TYR A 418 9.10 -3.16 -21.69
C TYR A 418 8.86 -4.21 -20.61
N SER A 419 7.66 -4.79 -20.62
CA SER A 419 7.37 -6.07 -19.97
C SER A 419 7.10 -7.08 -21.07
N THR A 420 7.93 -8.11 -21.16
CA THR A 420 7.79 -9.22 -22.12
C THR A 420 7.42 -10.47 -21.37
N GLY A 421 6.20 -10.94 -21.58
CA GLY A 421 5.61 -12.07 -20.85
C GLY A 421 5.36 -13.28 -21.72
N TYR A 422 5.58 -14.45 -21.13
CA TYR A 422 5.20 -15.76 -21.65
C TYR A 422 4.34 -16.45 -20.60
N GLU A 423 3.19 -16.96 -21.01
CA GLU A 423 2.28 -17.68 -20.12
C GLU A 423 1.86 -19.00 -20.75
N VAL A 424 1.78 -20.04 -19.92
CA VAL A 424 1.22 -21.34 -20.27
C VAL A 424 0.22 -21.73 -19.19
N GLY A 425 -0.95 -22.13 -19.59
CA GLY A 425 -1.99 -22.52 -18.65
C GLY A 425 -2.94 -23.57 -19.18
N GLY A 426 -3.73 -24.12 -18.28
CA GLY A 426 -4.75 -25.10 -18.61
C GLY A 426 -5.93 -25.05 -17.66
N GLU A 427 -7.09 -25.36 -18.19
CA GLU A 427 -8.34 -25.49 -17.44
C GLU A 427 -8.84 -26.90 -17.57
N LEU A 428 -9.07 -27.59 -16.44
CA LEU A 428 -9.62 -28.93 -16.34
C LEU A 428 -10.89 -28.87 -15.49
N ARG A 429 -12.00 -29.40 -16.04
CA ARG A 429 -13.25 -29.56 -15.30
C ARG A 429 -13.65 -31.02 -15.25
N LEU A 430 -14.05 -31.48 -14.09
CA LEU A 430 -14.35 -32.89 -13.79
C LEU A 430 -15.79 -33.02 -13.26
N PHE A 431 -16.33 -34.22 -13.36
CA PHE A 431 -17.61 -34.65 -12.76
C PHE A 431 -18.78 -33.71 -13.10
N ASN A 432 -19.03 -33.46 -14.38
CA ASN A 432 -20.05 -32.55 -14.87
C ASN A 432 -19.88 -31.11 -14.32
N ASN A 433 -18.64 -30.60 -14.40
CA ASN A 433 -18.22 -29.27 -13.90
C ASN A 433 -18.40 -29.09 -12.39
N ARG A 434 -18.40 -30.15 -11.58
CA ARG A 434 -18.44 -30.06 -10.12
C ARG A 434 -17.10 -29.75 -9.50
N LEU A 435 -16.01 -30.08 -10.16
CA LEU A 435 -14.66 -29.81 -9.74
C LEU A 435 -13.88 -29.21 -10.91
N GLY A 436 -13.32 -28.03 -10.73
CA GLY A 436 -12.53 -27.31 -11.73
C GLY A 436 -11.16 -26.92 -11.20
N PHE A 437 -10.17 -26.99 -12.08
CA PHE A 437 -8.81 -26.52 -11.88
C PHE A 437 -8.45 -25.59 -13.02
N ASP A 438 -7.96 -24.39 -12.71
CA ASP A 438 -7.35 -23.49 -13.68
C ASP A 438 -5.95 -23.14 -13.17
N ALA A 439 -4.93 -23.54 -13.92
CA ALA A 439 -3.54 -23.35 -13.58
C ALA A 439 -2.82 -22.54 -14.66
N THR A 440 -2.00 -21.58 -14.23
CA THR A 440 -1.17 -20.77 -15.11
C THR A 440 0.23 -20.66 -14.53
N TYR A 441 1.24 -20.87 -15.37
CA TYR A 441 2.63 -20.51 -15.11
C TYR A 441 2.99 -19.32 -15.96
N PHE A 442 3.66 -18.33 -15.38
CA PHE A 442 4.09 -17.12 -16.07
C PHE A 442 5.57 -16.82 -15.88
N TYR A 443 6.14 -16.16 -16.90
CA TYR A 443 7.52 -15.75 -16.97
C TYR A 443 7.61 -14.39 -17.66
N PHE A 444 7.98 -13.34 -16.92
CA PHE A 444 8.05 -11.96 -17.40
C PHE A 444 9.46 -11.41 -17.27
N ILE A 445 9.96 -10.80 -18.35
CA ILE A 445 11.17 -9.98 -18.34
C ILE A 445 10.76 -8.53 -18.42
N ASP A 446 11.02 -7.77 -17.36
CA ASP A 446 10.71 -6.36 -17.23
C ASP A 446 11.98 -5.53 -17.46
N GLY A 447 12.00 -4.68 -18.48
CA GLY A 447 13.13 -3.83 -18.83
C GLY A 447 13.39 -3.77 -20.36
N PRO A 448 14.45 -3.05 -20.78
CA PRO A 448 15.43 -2.39 -19.94
C PRO A 448 14.86 -1.14 -19.26
N GLN A 449 14.97 -1.06 -17.94
CA GLN A 449 14.60 0.13 -17.19
C GLN A 449 15.71 1.18 -17.27
N THR A 450 15.37 2.45 -17.08
CA THR A 450 16.38 3.50 -16.93
C THR A 450 17.13 3.30 -15.61
N TYR A 451 18.41 3.51 -15.67
CA TYR A 451 19.34 3.42 -14.56
C TYR A 451 20.25 4.63 -14.55
N ASN A 452 20.39 5.30 -13.41
CA ASN A 452 21.32 6.40 -13.23
C ASN A 452 22.67 5.83 -12.75
N GLN A 453 23.59 5.66 -13.70
CA GLN A 453 24.93 5.18 -13.42
C GLN A 453 25.76 6.33 -12.84
N PRO A 454 26.32 6.20 -11.63
CA PRO A 454 27.22 7.22 -11.08
C PRO A 454 28.45 7.39 -12.00
N ILE A 455 28.84 8.62 -12.22
CA ILE A 455 30.03 8.99 -12.99
C ILE A 455 30.89 9.94 -12.19
N SER A 456 32.15 10.15 -12.63
CA SER A 456 33.05 11.07 -11.95
C SER A 456 32.50 12.50 -11.95
N GLU A 457 32.39 13.14 -10.80
CA GLU A 457 31.96 14.52 -10.63
C GLU A 457 32.85 15.53 -11.39
N THR A 458 34.08 15.14 -11.75
CA THR A 458 34.96 15.96 -12.60
C THR A 458 34.40 16.19 -14.00
N SER A 459 33.40 15.38 -14.42
CA SER A 459 32.67 15.60 -15.67
C SER A 459 31.68 16.77 -15.60
N GLY A 460 31.41 17.32 -14.41
CA GLY A 460 30.36 18.30 -14.13
C GLY A 460 28.96 17.68 -13.92
N TYR A 461 28.86 16.35 -13.89
CA TYR A 461 27.61 15.59 -13.67
C TYR A 461 27.83 14.51 -12.61
N GLY A 462 26.81 14.20 -11.82
CA GLY A 462 26.82 13.13 -10.83
C GLY A 462 26.42 11.76 -11.40
N ALA A 463 25.62 11.71 -12.47
CA ALA A 463 25.16 10.46 -13.06
C ALA A 463 24.91 10.53 -14.57
N TYR A 464 25.02 9.37 -15.23
CA TYR A 464 24.65 9.11 -16.61
C TYR A 464 23.42 8.19 -16.66
N CYS A 465 22.29 8.70 -17.15
CA CYS A 465 21.05 7.92 -17.27
C CYS A 465 21.04 7.14 -18.59
N LEU A 466 20.90 5.83 -18.47
CA LEU A 466 20.85 4.89 -19.61
C LEU A 466 19.85 3.76 -19.34
N ASN A 467 19.51 2.97 -20.36
CA ASN A 467 18.76 1.74 -20.20
C ASN A 467 19.72 0.58 -19.90
N GLY A 468 19.38 -0.30 -18.96
CA GLY A 468 20.24 -1.46 -18.70
C GLY A 468 19.77 -2.41 -17.63
N LEU A 469 18.94 -1.93 -16.70
CA LEU A 469 18.41 -2.80 -15.64
C LEU A 469 17.24 -3.63 -16.16
N LYS A 470 17.34 -4.96 -16.04
CA LYS A 470 16.22 -5.88 -16.28
C LYS A 470 15.94 -6.73 -15.06
N THR A 471 14.66 -6.98 -14.81
CA THR A 471 14.21 -7.93 -13.78
C THR A 471 13.43 -9.08 -14.41
N LEU A 472 13.48 -10.23 -13.77
CA LEU A 472 12.76 -11.44 -14.16
C LEU A 472 11.74 -11.80 -13.09
N ARG A 473 10.47 -11.80 -13.45
CA ARG A 473 9.37 -12.23 -12.59
C ARG A 473 8.79 -13.54 -13.12
N LYS A 474 8.77 -14.58 -12.28
CA LYS A 474 8.19 -15.88 -12.60
C LYS A 474 7.38 -16.42 -11.44
N GLY A 475 6.32 -17.14 -11.76
CA GLY A 475 5.41 -17.67 -10.75
C GLY A 475 4.33 -18.54 -11.34
N TRP A 476 3.43 -18.96 -10.48
CA TRP A 476 2.27 -19.76 -10.84
C TRP A 476 1.03 -19.30 -10.06
N GLU A 477 -0.12 -19.55 -10.68
CA GLU A 477 -1.44 -19.33 -10.11
C GLU A 477 -2.28 -20.59 -10.31
N LEU A 478 -3.06 -20.95 -9.30
CA LEU A 478 -3.98 -22.09 -9.33
C LEU A 478 -5.31 -21.69 -8.69
N SER A 479 -6.39 -21.81 -9.46
CA SER A 479 -7.75 -21.68 -8.97
C SER A 479 -8.42 -23.04 -8.96
N ILE A 480 -8.96 -23.44 -7.81
CA ILE A 480 -9.74 -24.68 -7.64
C ILE A 480 -11.16 -24.27 -7.30
N THR A 481 -12.10 -24.69 -8.13
CA THR A 481 -13.53 -24.49 -7.90
C THR A 481 -14.20 -25.84 -7.62
N ALA A 482 -15.07 -25.88 -6.62
CA ALA A 482 -15.83 -27.11 -6.37
C ALA A 482 -17.27 -26.81 -5.98
N SER A 483 -18.19 -27.64 -6.48
CA SER A 483 -19.61 -27.62 -6.13
C SER A 483 -20.02 -29.02 -5.65
N PRO A 484 -19.64 -29.42 -4.42
CA PRO A 484 -19.90 -30.77 -3.91
C PRO A 484 -21.40 -31.10 -3.87
N PHE A 485 -22.21 -30.12 -3.57
CA PHE A 485 -23.66 -30.25 -3.49
C PHE A 485 -24.33 -29.23 -4.41
N ARG A 486 -25.14 -29.74 -5.35
CA ARG A 486 -26.03 -28.96 -6.23
C ARG A 486 -27.40 -29.62 -6.20
N ASN A 487 -28.35 -28.93 -5.57
CA ASN A 487 -29.72 -29.43 -5.46
C ASN A 487 -30.68 -28.25 -5.63
N GLU A 488 -31.54 -28.28 -6.65
CA GLU A 488 -32.46 -27.17 -6.96
C GLU A 488 -33.39 -26.77 -5.79
N ARG A 489 -33.72 -27.72 -4.92
CA ARG A 489 -34.62 -27.50 -3.76
C ARG A 489 -33.98 -27.77 -2.41
N GLY A 490 -32.69 -28.06 -2.37
CA GLY A 490 -31.98 -28.46 -1.17
C GLY A 490 -30.74 -27.63 -0.89
N PHE A 491 -29.76 -28.28 -0.26
CA PHE A 491 -28.50 -27.66 0.09
C PHE A 491 -27.58 -27.54 -1.12
N ASN A 492 -27.07 -26.36 -1.35
CA ASN A 492 -26.04 -26.07 -2.35
C ASN A 492 -24.78 -25.57 -1.65
N TRP A 493 -23.62 -25.97 -2.15
CA TRP A 493 -22.34 -25.56 -1.64
C TRP A 493 -21.36 -25.35 -2.79
N ASP A 494 -20.90 -24.12 -2.97
CA ASP A 494 -19.86 -23.74 -3.90
C ASP A 494 -18.66 -23.19 -3.13
N LEU A 495 -17.46 -23.59 -3.53
CA LEU A 495 -16.22 -23.11 -2.94
C LEU A 495 -15.20 -22.78 -4.02
N VAL A 496 -14.33 -21.81 -3.70
CA VAL A 496 -13.20 -21.40 -4.54
C VAL A 496 -11.97 -21.29 -3.66
N LEU A 497 -10.90 -21.96 -4.07
CA LEU A 497 -9.58 -21.86 -3.49
C LEU A 497 -8.61 -21.32 -4.54
N ASN A 498 -8.02 -20.15 -4.26
CA ASN A 498 -7.00 -19.53 -5.09
C ASN A 498 -5.65 -19.59 -4.39
N LEU A 499 -4.65 -20.06 -5.11
CA LEU A 499 -3.27 -20.19 -4.65
C LEU A 499 -2.36 -19.47 -5.64
N SER A 500 -1.41 -18.67 -5.14
CA SER A 500 -0.42 -18.03 -6.01
C SER A 500 0.92 -17.87 -5.33
N SER A 501 1.97 -17.94 -6.14
CA SER A 501 3.34 -17.71 -5.69
C SER A 501 4.15 -17.12 -6.83
N TYR A 502 4.95 -16.10 -6.56
CA TYR A 502 5.87 -15.54 -7.54
C TYR A 502 7.18 -15.07 -6.90
N ARG A 503 8.20 -14.93 -7.74
CA ARG A 503 9.51 -14.37 -7.34
C ARG A 503 9.99 -13.42 -8.43
N ASN A 504 10.65 -12.35 -7.98
CA ASN A 504 11.27 -11.36 -8.84
C ASN A 504 12.79 -11.38 -8.64
N TYR A 505 13.56 -11.44 -9.73
CA TYR A 505 15.00 -11.58 -9.74
C TYR A 505 15.67 -10.42 -10.48
N LEU A 506 16.84 -10.02 -10.05
CA LEU A 506 17.73 -9.17 -10.83
C LEU A 506 18.26 -10.00 -12.02
N HIS A 507 17.89 -9.64 -13.25
CA HIS A 507 18.16 -10.46 -14.45
C HIS A 507 19.38 -9.98 -15.23
N GLU A 508 19.50 -8.66 -15.40
CA GLU A 508 20.58 -8.06 -16.19
C GLU A 508 20.87 -6.66 -15.66
N LEU A 509 22.15 -6.28 -15.71
CA LEU A 509 22.64 -4.95 -15.37
C LEU A 509 23.25 -4.28 -16.60
N PRO A 510 23.41 -2.94 -16.61
CA PRO A 510 24.19 -2.25 -17.63
C PRO A 510 25.62 -2.78 -17.72
N GLU A 511 26.23 -2.68 -18.91
CA GLU A 511 27.61 -3.08 -19.13
C GLU A 511 28.56 -2.39 -18.13
N GLY A 512 29.48 -3.17 -17.56
CA GLY A 512 30.44 -2.70 -16.54
C GLY A 512 29.90 -2.65 -15.11
N GLN A 513 28.60 -2.94 -14.88
CA GLN A 513 28.03 -3.05 -13.54
C GLN A 513 27.94 -4.51 -13.08
N THR A 514 28.39 -4.78 -11.87
CA THR A 514 28.39 -6.13 -11.28
C THR A 514 27.29 -6.32 -10.23
N GLN A 515 26.76 -5.22 -9.70
CA GLN A 515 25.75 -5.24 -8.64
C GLN A 515 24.82 -4.04 -8.71
N TYR A 516 23.64 -4.18 -8.10
CA TYR A 516 22.61 -3.15 -7.88
C TYR A 516 22.30 -3.06 -6.39
N GLY A 517 22.86 -2.05 -5.72
CA GLY A 517 22.90 -2.02 -4.26
C GLY A 517 23.65 -3.23 -3.73
N GLU A 518 23.02 -4.01 -2.88
CA GLU A 518 23.59 -5.28 -2.33
C GLU A 518 23.33 -6.50 -3.25
N LEU A 519 22.56 -6.34 -4.36
CA LEU A 519 22.12 -7.45 -5.20
C LEU A 519 23.08 -7.72 -6.36
N LYS A 520 23.34 -8.99 -6.64
CA LYS A 520 24.04 -9.49 -7.84
C LYS A 520 23.02 -10.06 -8.83
N VAL A 521 23.41 -10.18 -10.10
CA VAL A 521 22.56 -10.82 -11.11
C VAL A 521 22.21 -12.25 -10.68
N GLY A 522 20.92 -12.57 -10.70
CA GLY A 522 20.36 -13.83 -10.20
C GLY A 522 19.79 -13.77 -8.79
N ASP A 523 20.08 -12.72 -8.03
CA ASP A 523 19.49 -12.52 -6.70
C ASP A 523 18.02 -12.12 -6.79
N ARG A 524 17.27 -12.46 -5.75
CA ARG A 524 15.88 -12.01 -5.61
C ARG A 524 15.83 -10.53 -5.26
N MET A 525 14.98 -9.78 -5.95
CA MET A 525 14.79 -8.33 -5.75
C MET A 525 14.17 -7.98 -4.38
N ASP A 526 13.52 -8.94 -3.75
CA ASP A 526 12.87 -8.82 -2.45
C ASP A 526 13.75 -9.27 -1.27
N ALA A 527 15.08 -9.41 -1.49
CA ALA A 527 16.02 -9.70 -0.41
C ALA A 527 16.12 -8.51 0.56
N ILE A 528 16.00 -8.81 1.84
CA ILE A 528 16.18 -7.85 2.93
C ILE A 528 17.63 -7.92 3.38
N TYR A 529 18.37 -6.83 3.22
CA TYR A 529 19.71 -6.65 3.76
C TYR A 529 19.67 -5.69 4.94
N GLY A 530 20.34 -6.06 6.02
CA GLY A 530 20.37 -5.28 7.24
C GLY A 530 21.57 -5.64 8.12
N SER A 531 21.67 -4.93 9.25
CA SER A 531 22.66 -5.26 10.27
C SER A 531 22.32 -6.60 10.92
N ALA A 532 23.32 -7.47 11.04
CA ALA A 532 23.20 -8.81 11.62
C ALA A 532 24.04 -8.95 12.89
N ILE A 533 23.69 -9.93 13.69
CA ILE A 533 24.46 -10.35 14.88
C ILE A 533 25.69 -11.10 14.39
N MET A 534 26.83 -10.87 15.04
CA MET A 534 28.00 -11.74 14.85
C MET A 534 27.92 -12.95 15.77
N TYR A 535 28.10 -14.12 15.20
CA TYR A 535 28.11 -15.40 15.88
C TYR A 535 29.53 -16.01 15.86
N ALA A 536 29.85 -16.83 16.86
CA ALA A 536 31.02 -17.68 16.84
C ALA A 536 30.89 -18.70 15.69
N PRO A 537 31.97 -18.91 14.87
CA PRO A 537 31.89 -19.75 13.69
C PRO A 537 31.67 -21.23 14.05
N GLU A 538 31.12 -22.00 13.08
CA GLU A 538 30.74 -23.41 13.27
C GLU A 538 31.92 -24.33 13.69
N ASN A 539 33.12 -23.98 13.36
CA ASN A 539 34.35 -24.71 13.73
C ASN A 539 34.89 -24.33 15.13
N SER A 540 34.21 -23.46 15.86
CA SER A 540 34.55 -23.07 17.23
C SER A 540 33.93 -23.99 18.26
N GLU A 541 34.56 -24.15 19.43
CA GLU A 541 33.97 -24.77 20.62
C GLU A 541 32.63 -24.08 21.03
N TYR A 542 32.47 -22.80 20.68
CA TYR A 542 31.32 -21.96 21.02
C TYR A 542 30.41 -21.72 19.81
N ALA A 543 30.38 -22.63 18.83
CA ALA A 543 29.64 -22.48 17.59
C ALA A 543 28.21 -21.97 17.79
N GLY A 544 27.84 -20.93 17.05
CA GLY A 544 26.51 -20.33 17.08
C GLY A 544 26.18 -19.44 18.29
N GLN A 545 27.10 -19.28 19.25
CA GLN A 545 26.91 -18.33 20.35
C GLN A 545 27.13 -16.89 19.87
N VAL A 546 26.36 -15.96 20.43
CA VAL A 546 26.45 -14.53 20.12
C VAL A 546 27.80 -13.98 20.59
N ILE A 547 28.45 -13.20 19.75
CA ILE A 547 29.67 -12.50 20.12
C ILE A 547 29.33 -11.18 20.80
N ILE A 548 29.91 -10.96 21.98
CA ILE A 548 29.79 -9.75 22.76
C ILE A 548 31.06 -8.91 22.53
N GLY A 549 30.87 -7.65 22.19
CA GLY A 549 31.95 -6.69 21.98
C GLY A 549 32.56 -6.14 23.27
N ASP A 550 33.64 -5.40 23.17
CA ASP A 550 34.40 -4.84 24.29
C ASP A 550 33.57 -3.90 25.19
N ASN A 551 32.42 -3.40 24.72
CA ASN A 551 31.47 -2.59 25.47
C ASN A 551 30.37 -3.41 26.18
N GLY A 552 30.47 -4.74 26.18
CA GLY A 552 29.48 -5.63 26.78
C GLY A 552 28.16 -5.77 26.02
N ASN A 553 28.04 -5.18 24.82
CA ASN A 553 26.86 -5.28 23.96
C ASN A 553 27.05 -6.33 22.85
N ILE A 554 25.95 -6.78 22.27
CA ILE A 554 26.00 -7.67 21.08
C ILE A 554 26.83 -7.03 19.97
N GLN A 555 27.81 -7.77 19.47
CA GLN A 555 28.64 -7.29 18.36
C GLN A 555 27.85 -7.39 17.05
N LYS A 556 27.66 -6.23 16.40
CA LYS A 556 27.05 -6.10 15.09
C LYS A 556 28.07 -6.39 13.99
N ASP A 557 27.67 -7.13 12.96
CA ASP A 557 28.48 -7.28 11.75
C ASP A 557 28.64 -5.92 11.06
N ASN A 558 29.87 -5.60 10.67
CA ASN A 558 30.19 -4.35 9.96
C ASN A 558 29.65 -4.33 8.52
N ILE A 559 29.27 -5.48 7.99
CA ILE A 559 28.72 -5.64 6.64
C ILE A 559 27.27 -6.05 6.77
N LYS A 560 26.40 -5.44 5.96
CA LYS A 560 25.00 -5.86 5.88
C LYS A 560 24.91 -7.30 5.41
N GLN A 561 24.12 -8.10 6.12
CA GLN A 561 23.86 -9.48 5.78
C GLN A 561 22.43 -9.63 5.21
N LYS A 562 22.23 -10.66 4.41
CA LYS A 562 20.91 -11.03 3.92
C LYS A 562 20.10 -11.68 5.05
N LEU A 563 19.08 -10.97 5.55
CA LEU A 563 18.22 -11.39 6.67
C LEU A 563 17.03 -12.25 6.24
N GLY A 564 16.66 -12.18 4.96
CA GLY A 564 15.52 -12.93 4.44
C GLY A 564 14.94 -12.30 3.17
N TYR A 565 13.68 -12.60 2.92
CA TYR A 565 12.94 -12.09 1.76
C TYR A 565 11.61 -11.48 2.21
N SER A 566 11.20 -10.37 1.58
CA SER A 566 9.97 -9.67 1.97
C SER A 566 8.70 -10.28 1.35
N ASN A 567 8.78 -10.88 0.16
CA ASN A 567 7.62 -11.46 -0.50
C ASN A 567 7.18 -12.77 0.16
N ASN A 568 5.88 -12.95 0.26
CA ASN A 568 5.27 -14.18 0.76
C ASN A 568 5.63 -15.38 -0.13
N ASP A 569 5.77 -16.56 0.47
CA ASP A 569 6.02 -17.80 -0.25
C ASP A 569 4.76 -18.35 -0.93
N LEU A 570 3.61 -18.14 -0.31
CA LEU A 570 2.32 -18.54 -0.82
C LEU A 570 1.24 -17.55 -0.38
N MET A 571 0.40 -17.14 -1.32
CA MET A 571 -0.86 -16.42 -1.06
C MET A 571 -2.03 -17.36 -1.26
N VAL A 572 -3.00 -17.33 -0.36
CA VAL A 572 -4.17 -18.20 -0.32
C VAL A 572 -5.42 -17.36 -0.17
N GLY A 573 -6.36 -17.50 -1.10
CA GLY A 573 -7.72 -16.96 -1.00
C GLY A 573 -8.71 -18.12 -0.98
N PHE A 574 -9.59 -18.15 0.01
CA PHE A 574 -10.60 -19.20 0.15
C PHE A 574 -11.98 -18.59 0.37
N SER A 575 -12.94 -18.90 -0.49
CA SER A 575 -14.33 -18.44 -0.38
C SER A 575 -15.31 -19.58 -0.46
N ASN A 576 -16.38 -19.46 0.31
CA ASN A 576 -17.48 -20.40 0.38
C ASN A 576 -18.80 -19.68 0.19
N ASN A 577 -19.71 -20.33 -0.52
CA ASN A 577 -21.11 -19.97 -0.63
C ASN A 577 -21.96 -21.21 -0.35
N MET A 578 -22.75 -21.17 0.70
CA MET A 578 -23.68 -22.22 1.08
C MET A 578 -25.09 -21.67 1.03
N SER A 579 -26.04 -22.42 0.47
CA SER A 579 -27.43 -22.00 0.46
C SER A 579 -28.39 -23.17 0.71
N TYR A 580 -29.44 -22.88 1.45
CA TYR A 580 -30.56 -23.80 1.68
C TYR A 580 -31.88 -23.01 1.73
N GLY A 581 -32.71 -23.21 0.72
CA GLY A 581 -33.95 -22.46 0.56
C GLY A 581 -33.70 -20.94 0.50
N PRO A 582 -34.31 -20.14 1.40
CA PRO A 582 -34.12 -18.69 1.40
C PRO A 582 -32.85 -18.23 2.16
N VAL A 583 -32.13 -19.14 2.79
CA VAL A 583 -30.95 -18.81 3.61
C VAL A 583 -29.68 -19.05 2.81
N SER A 584 -28.76 -18.08 2.81
CA SER A 584 -27.41 -18.25 2.30
C SER A 584 -26.35 -17.78 3.29
N LEU A 585 -25.27 -18.54 3.41
CA LEU A 585 -24.11 -18.24 4.23
C LEU A 585 -22.88 -18.15 3.31
N ASN A 586 -22.26 -16.98 3.29
CA ASN A 586 -21.00 -16.75 2.60
C ASN A 586 -19.91 -16.45 3.62
N PHE A 587 -18.71 -16.98 3.41
CA PHE A 587 -17.54 -16.59 4.17
C PHE A 587 -16.27 -16.73 3.34
N SER A 588 -15.29 -15.86 3.63
CA SER A 588 -14.00 -15.84 2.93
C SER A 588 -12.85 -15.68 3.90
N PHE A 589 -11.75 -16.37 3.59
CA PHE A 589 -10.48 -16.28 4.26
C PHE A 589 -9.39 -15.86 3.30
N ASP A 590 -8.45 -15.04 3.80
CA ASP A 590 -7.17 -14.80 3.15
C ASP A 590 -6.05 -15.26 4.09
N ALA A 591 -5.02 -15.85 3.50
CA ALA A 591 -3.80 -16.18 4.18
C ALA A 591 -2.58 -15.85 3.32
N CYS A 592 -1.52 -15.43 3.98
CA CYS A 592 -0.18 -15.35 3.41
C CYS A 592 0.75 -16.21 4.25
N ILE A 593 1.63 -16.96 3.60
CA ILE A 593 2.60 -17.84 4.24
C ILE A 593 4.00 -17.37 3.83
N GLY A 594 4.90 -17.24 4.82
CA GLY A 594 6.26 -16.77 4.58
C GLY A 594 6.36 -15.25 4.41
N GLY A 595 7.53 -14.81 3.97
CA GLY A 595 7.89 -13.39 3.93
C GLY A 595 8.36 -12.87 5.30
N LYS A 596 9.21 -11.87 5.24
CA LYS A 596 9.77 -11.19 6.41
C LYS A 596 9.61 -9.68 6.29
N MET A 597 9.60 -8.98 7.40
CA MET A 597 9.75 -7.53 7.47
C MET A 597 10.45 -7.11 8.76
N LEU A 598 11.03 -5.92 8.74
CA LEU A 598 11.62 -5.31 9.92
C LEU A 598 10.53 -4.53 10.67
N SER A 599 10.41 -4.77 11.97
CA SER A 599 9.39 -4.13 12.79
C SER A 599 9.95 -2.92 13.55
N GLN A 600 9.68 -1.73 13.02
CA GLN A 600 9.96 -0.47 13.71
C GLN A 600 9.11 -0.34 14.98
N TYR A 601 7.89 -0.89 14.97
CA TYR A 601 7.03 -0.96 16.14
C TYR A 601 7.73 -1.70 17.30
N ASN A 602 8.25 -2.91 17.03
CA ASN A 602 8.98 -3.68 18.04
C ASN A 602 10.22 -2.92 18.53
N ARG A 603 10.97 -2.31 17.61
CA ARG A 603 12.15 -1.49 17.95
C ARG A 603 11.82 -0.39 18.95
N TYR A 604 10.75 0.36 18.71
CA TYR A 604 10.33 1.43 19.61
C TYR A 604 9.74 0.91 20.93
N MET A 605 9.05 -0.24 20.91
CA MET A 605 8.56 -0.87 22.14
C MET A 605 9.72 -1.27 23.08
N TRP A 606 10.81 -1.79 22.51
CA TRP A 606 12.03 -2.10 23.27
C TRP A 606 12.74 -0.79 23.73
N ALA A 607 12.92 0.17 22.84
CA ALA A 607 13.55 1.42 23.16
C ALA A 607 12.84 2.18 24.30
N GLY A 608 11.51 2.25 24.22
CA GLY A 608 10.67 2.91 25.24
C GLY A 608 10.46 2.10 26.52
N GLY A 609 11.02 0.89 26.62
CA GLY A 609 10.85 0.04 27.79
C GLY A 609 9.42 -0.54 27.92
N ARG A 610 8.69 -0.67 26.83
CA ARG A 610 7.27 -1.09 26.80
C ARG A 610 7.04 -2.52 26.31
N SER A 611 8.09 -3.20 25.85
CA SER A 611 8.00 -4.63 25.53
C SER A 611 7.91 -5.47 26.79
N LEU A 612 7.02 -6.47 26.78
CA LEU A 612 6.93 -7.44 27.89
C LEU A 612 8.20 -8.29 28.03
N ASP A 613 8.97 -8.45 26.95
CA ASP A 613 10.21 -9.24 26.97
C ASP A 613 11.31 -8.65 27.85
N ILE A 614 11.18 -7.39 28.26
CA ILE A 614 12.11 -6.71 29.17
C ILE A 614 11.47 -6.36 30.51
N ASP A 615 10.35 -6.98 30.85
CA ASP A 615 9.77 -6.97 32.20
C ASP A 615 10.31 -8.18 32.98
N ASP A 616 11.61 -8.14 33.24
CA ASP A 616 12.40 -9.25 33.76
C ASP A 616 13.23 -8.84 35.00
N GLN A 617 13.95 -9.84 35.59
CA GLN A 617 14.81 -9.61 36.72
C GLN A 617 15.98 -8.67 36.42
N GLU A 618 16.47 -8.64 35.16
CA GLU A 618 17.61 -7.81 34.78
C GLU A 618 17.22 -6.34 34.77
N ARG A 619 15.99 -6.01 34.40
CA ARG A 619 15.46 -4.66 34.56
C ARG A 619 15.40 -4.22 36.03
N GLN A 620 15.00 -5.11 36.94
CA GLN A 620 15.02 -4.84 38.38
C GLN A 620 16.45 -4.68 38.92
N ASN A 621 17.39 -5.50 38.45
CA ASN A 621 18.81 -5.37 38.72
C ASN A 621 19.36 -4.02 38.26
N TRP A 622 18.95 -3.56 37.06
CA TRP A 622 19.33 -2.27 36.52
C TRP A 622 18.82 -1.10 37.39
N TYR A 623 17.56 -1.14 37.86
CA TYR A 623 17.04 -0.14 38.79
C TYR A 623 17.82 -0.14 40.13
N ALA A 624 18.34 -1.28 40.53
CA ALA A 624 19.19 -1.42 41.73
C ALA A 624 20.66 -1.00 41.46
N GLY A 625 20.99 -0.51 40.26
CA GLY A 625 22.34 -0.09 39.88
C GLY A 625 23.34 -1.23 39.68
N LYS A 626 22.85 -2.46 39.42
CA LYS A 626 23.71 -3.62 39.13
C LYS A 626 24.12 -3.62 37.67
N GLU A 627 25.33 -4.06 37.43
CA GLU A 627 25.83 -4.34 36.08
C GLU A 627 25.19 -5.62 35.50
N TYR A 628 25.09 -5.66 34.18
CA TYR A 628 24.58 -6.80 33.42
C TYR A 628 25.73 -7.46 32.66
N ILE A 629 25.79 -8.77 32.66
CA ILE A 629 26.70 -9.56 31.84
C ILE A 629 25.85 -10.32 30.84
N ALA A 630 25.95 -9.94 29.56
CA ALA A 630 25.17 -10.56 28.49
C ALA A 630 25.63 -12.01 28.24
N GLU A 631 24.67 -12.90 27.96
CA GLU A 631 24.99 -14.26 27.54
C GLU A 631 25.67 -14.26 26.18
N GLY A 632 26.73 -15.06 26.03
CA GLY A 632 27.50 -15.18 24.79
C GLY A 632 29.00 -15.34 25.05
N VAL A 633 29.78 -15.06 24.03
CA VAL A 633 31.24 -15.17 24.05
C VAL A 633 31.93 -13.87 23.69
N LYS A 634 33.09 -13.62 24.28
CA LYS A 634 33.99 -12.55 23.89
C LYS A 634 35.17 -13.08 23.05
N VAL A 635 35.70 -12.25 22.17
CA VAL A 635 36.94 -12.56 21.42
C VAL A 635 38.13 -12.29 22.33
N VAL A 636 38.95 -13.32 22.58
CA VAL A 636 40.14 -13.21 23.42
C VAL A 636 41.42 -13.02 22.60
N SER A 637 41.46 -13.49 21.34
CA SER A 637 42.55 -13.27 20.44
C SER A 637 42.17 -13.62 18.98
N GLY A 638 43.01 -13.25 18.04
CA GLY A 638 42.77 -13.52 16.61
C GLY A 638 41.95 -12.44 15.95
N GLU A 639 41.71 -12.59 14.66
CA GLU A 639 41.01 -11.62 13.83
C GLU A 639 40.13 -12.28 12.77
N LEU A 640 39.11 -11.57 12.34
CA LEU A 640 38.27 -11.90 11.17
C LEU A 640 38.76 -11.06 9.98
N LYS A 641 39.22 -11.72 8.91
CA LYS A 641 39.61 -11.05 7.65
C LYS A 641 38.58 -11.30 6.58
N ARG A 642 38.24 -10.24 5.87
CA ARG A 642 37.30 -10.26 4.74
C ARG A 642 38.00 -9.69 3.47
N ASP A 643 37.53 -10.13 2.30
CA ASP A 643 37.87 -9.50 1.03
C ASP A 643 37.14 -8.20 0.79
N GLY A 644 37.40 -7.55 -0.36
CA GLY A 644 36.72 -6.31 -0.75
C GLY A 644 35.20 -6.47 -1.04
N GLU A 645 34.76 -7.71 -1.19
CA GLU A 645 33.33 -8.06 -1.38
C GLU A 645 32.61 -8.46 -0.07
N GLY A 646 33.38 -8.52 1.03
CA GLY A 646 32.87 -8.87 2.35
C GLY A 646 32.86 -10.37 2.68
N ASN A 647 33.40 -11.22 1.79
CA ASN A 647 33.49 -12.65 2.07
C ASN A 647 34.61 -12.93 3.08
N VAL A 648 34.36 -13.88 3.98
CA VAL A 648 35.37 -14.28 4.96
C VAL A 648 36.52 -15.00 4.28
N ILE A 649 37.72 -14.41 4.35
CA ILE A 649 39.00 -15.03 3.86
C ILE A 649 39.57 -15.92 4.95
N SER A 650 39.58 -15.45 6.20
CA SER A 650 40.03 -16.22 7.35
C SER A 650 39.40 -15.74 8.62
N ASP A 651 39.12 -16.66 9.54
CA ASP A 651 38.69 -16.37 10.90
C ASP A 651 39.61 -17.14 11.86
N THR A 652 40.47 -16.41 12.56
CA THR A 652 41.42 -16.95 13.54
C THR A 652 41.02 -16.61 14.98
N ARG A 653 39.81 -16.01 15.16
CA ARG A 653 39.33 -15.61 16.48
C ARG A 653 39.22 -16.78 17.44
N LYS A 654 39.67 -16.57 18.66
CA LYS A 654 39.45 -17.48 19.79
C LYS A 654 38.50 -16.85 20.78
N PHE A 655 37.68 -17.66 21.36
CA PHE A 655 36.56 -17.21 22.17
C PHE A 655 36.67 -17.73 23.64
N ALA A 656 36.06 -17.02 24.55
CA ALA A 656 35.81 -17.44 25.91
C ALA A 656 34.38 -16.95 26.32
N PRO A 657 33.76 -17.56 27.36
CA PRO A 657 32.52 -17.04 27.90
C PRO A 657 32.63 -15.55 28.23
N ASN A 658 31.58 -14.79 27.94
CA ASN A 658 31.55 -13.37 28.20
C ASN A 658 31.56 -13.06 29.72
N ASP A 659 32.41 -12.14 30.12
CA ASP A 659 32.49 -11.62 31.49
C ASP A 659 32.55 -10.07 31.50
N ILE A 660 32.29 -9.42 30.35
CA ILE A 660 32.36 -7.98 30.18
C ILE A 660 31.05 -7.37 30.67
N PRO A 661 31.10 -6.54 31.74
CA PRO A 661 29.90 -5.91 32.27
C PRO A 661 29.44 -4.78 31.35
N THR A 662 28.12 -4.58 31.31
CA THR A 662 27.47 -3.47 30.63
C THR A 662 26.27 -2.96 31.43
N ASN A 663 25.69 -1.86 31.01
CA ASN A 663 24.41 -1.39 31.53
C ASN A 663 23.26 -2.10 30.76
N TYR A 664 22.32 -2.71 31.47
CA TYR A 664 21.21 -3.45 30.84
C TYR A 664 20.36 -2.58 29.90
N PHE A 665 20.15 -1.30 30.24
CA PHE A 665 19.47 -0.35 29.36
C PHE A 665 20.26 -0.18 28.04
N ASP A 666 21.58 0.03 28.13
CA ASP A 666 22.44 0.20 26.95
C ASP A 666 22.48 -1.07 26.09
N TYR A 667 22.52 -2.24 26.75
CA TYR A 667 22.42 -3.53 26.05
C TYR A 667 21.11 -3.65 25.26
N VAL A 668 19.99 -3.31 25.85
CA VAL A 668 18.68 -3.34 25.17
C VAL A 668 18.64 -2.34 24.03
N GLN A 669 19.13 -1.09 24.23
CA GLN A 669 19.13 -0.06 23.18
C GLN A 669 20.00 -0.46 21.98
N ASN A 670 21.15 -1.13 22.21
CA ASN A 670 22.09 -1.52 21.15
C ASN A 670 21.76 -2.89 20.53
N SER A 671 20.94 -3.72 21.17
CA SER A 671 20.49 -5.01 20.60
C SER A 671 19.19 -4.88 19.80
N LYS A 672 18.09 -4.54 20.45
CA LYS A 672 16.73 -4.48 19.86
C LYS A 672 16.14 -3.07 19.81
N GLY A 673 16.67 -2.14 20.63
CA GLY A 673 16.15 -0.80 20.79
C GLY A 673 16.57 0.18 19.69
N TYR A 674 16.73 1.46 20.06
CA TYR A 674 16.87 2.56 19.11
C TYR A 674 18.10 2.42 18.18
N TYR A 675 19.24 1.96 18.72
CA TYR A 675 20.48 1.71 17.99
C TYR A 675 20.67 0.26 17.58
N GLY A 676 19.59 -0.53 17.69
CA GLY A 676 19.63 -1.98 17.63
C GLY A 676 19.93 -2.56 16.26
N ILE A 677 20.12 -3.86 16.27
CA ILE A 677 20.46 -4.70 15.12
C ILE A 677 19.16 -5.08 14.38
N ASP A 678 19.14 -4.95 13.05
CA ASP A 678 17.96 -5.20 12.23
C ASP A 678 17.47 -6.66 12.36
N GLU A 679 18.39 -7.62 12.44
CA GLU A 679 18.05 -9.03 12.66
C GLU A 679 17.20 -9.25 13.90
N CYS A 680 17.41 -8.50 14.99
CA CYS A 680 16.66 -8.63 16.25
C CYS A 680 15.19 -8.20 16.15
N VAL A 681 14.83 -7.41 15.13
CA VAL A 681 13.46 -6.91 14.93
C VAL A 681 12.83 -7.46 13.65
N LEU A 682 13.45 -8.50 13.06
CA LEU A 682 12.91 -9.19 11.91
C LEU A 682 11.71 -10.06 12.32
N VAL A 683 10.55 -9.86 11.69
CA VAL A 683 9.32 -10.60 11.99
C VAL A 683 8.81 -11.34 10.76
N ASP A 684 8.09 -12.44 11.02
CA ASP A 684 7.43 -13.24 10.00
C ASP A 684 6.11 -12.59 9.57
N ARG A 685 5.85 -12.51 8.26
CA ARG A 685 4.65 -11.88 7.68
C ARG A 685 3.46 -12.84 7.51
N SER A 686 3.58 -14.09 7.94
CA SER A 686 2.49 -15.07 7.80
C SER A 686 1.26 -14.65 8.60
N PHE A 687 0.10 -14.75 7.97
CA PHE A 687 -1.18 -14.53 8.63
C PHE A 687 -2.30 -15.36 8.00
N LEU A 688 -3.37 -15.53 8.77
CA LEU A 688 -4.68 -16.01 8.34
C LEU A 688 -5.75 -15.05 8.85
N LYS A 689 -6.62 -14.56 7.95
CA LYS A 689 -7.66 -13.57 8.26
C LYS A 689 -9.02 -13.99 7.74
N LEU A 690 -10.04 -13.94 8.60
CA LEU A 690 -11.43 -14.07 8.19
C LEU A 690 -11.91 -12.72 7.66
N ARG A 691 -12.00 -12.61 6.32
CA ARG A 691 -12.32 -11.35 5.65
C ARG A 691 -13.77 -10.96 5.81
N GLU A 692 -14.64 -11.87 5.49
CA GLU A 692 -16.08 -11.60 5.55
C GLU A 692 -16.84 -12.87 5.92
N VAL A 693 -17.91 -12.68 6.68
CA VAL A 693 -19.00 -13.65 6.88
C VAL A 693 -20.30 -12.90 6.64
N SER A 694 -21.17 -13.44 5.80
CA SER A 694 -22.51 -12.90 5.61
C SER A 694 -23.57 -14.00 5.66
N LEU A 695 -24.58 -13.78 6.49
CA LEU A 695 -25.77 -14.61 6.58
C LEU A 695 -26.95 -13.82 6.00
N THR A 696 -27.46 -14.28 4.87
CA THR A 696 -28.53 -13.62 4.11
C THR A 696 -29.80 -14.43 4.16
N TYR A 697 -30.93 -13.74 4.36
CA TYR A 697 -32.27 -14.29 4.24
C TYR A 697 -33.01 -13.59 3.11
N ASP A 698 -33.46 -14.35 2.11
CA ASP A 698 -34.28 -13.87 0.99
C ASP A 698 -35.76 -13.83 1.41
N LEU A 699 -36.32 -12.63 1.46
CA LEU A 699 -37.70 -12.34 1.84
C LEU A 699 -38.68 -12.34 0.65
N THR A 700 -38.15 -12.47 -0.58
CA THR A 700 -38.92 -12.28 -1.83
C THR A 700 -40.19 -13.13 -1.86
N LYS A 701 -40.13 -14.39 -1.41
CA LYS A 701 -41.27 -15.30 -1.36
C LYS A 701 -42.39 -14.85 -0.40
N HIS A 702 -42.05 -14.05 0.59
CA HIS A 702 -43.03 -13.53 1.58
C HIS A 702 -43.72 -12.25 1.13
N LEU A 703 -43.23 -11.60 0.07
CA LEU A 703 -43.66 -10.27 -0.39
C LEU A 703 -44.45 -10.31 -1.70
N THR A 704 -44.90 -11.46 -2.13
CA THR A 704 -45.60 -11.69 -3.44
C THR A 704 -46.89 -10.90 -3.60
N LYS A 705 -47.49 -10.40 -2.51
CA LYS A 705 -48.72 -9.57 -2.51
C LYS A 705 -48.43 -8.06 -2.43
N THR A 706 -47.17 -7.67 -2.53
CA THR A 706 -46.72 -6.26 -2.45
C THR A 706 -46.13 -5.83 -3.80
N PRO A 707 -45.86 -4.55 -4.06
CA PRO A 707 -45.19 -4.10 -5.25
C PRO A 707 -43.66 -4.44 -5.25
N ILE A 708 -43.18 -5.07 -4.18
CA ILE A 708 -41.78 -5.45 -4.03
C ILE A 708 -41.49 -6.71 -4.84
N LYS A 709 -40.58 -6.62 -5.80
CA LYS A 709 -40.14 -7.75 -6.66
C LYS A 709 -39.06 -8.60 -6.02
N GLY A 710 -38.30 -8.03 -5.11
CA GLY A 710 -37.25 -8.73 -4.38
C GLY A 710 -36.88 -8.02 -3.10
N ALA A 711 -36.60 -8.78 -2.05
CA ALA A 711 -36.04 -8.23 -0.82
C ALA A 711 -35.14 -9.23 -0.12
N SER A 712 -34.04 -8.75 0.46
CA SER A 712 -33.15 -9.57 1.27
C SER A 712 -32.58 -8.76 2.45
N VAL A 713 -32.33 -9.48 3.54
CA VAL A 713 -31.64 -8.95 4.73
C VAL A 713 -30.41 -9.80 4.99
N SER A 714 -29.27 -9.17 5.22
CA SER A 714 -28.02 -9.85 5.53
C SER A 714 -27.41 -9.31 6.80
N LEU A 715 -26.91 -10.21 7.67
CA LEU A 715 -25.99 -9.89 8.75
C LEU A 715 -24.56 -10.07 8.21
N VAL A 716 -23.70 -9.06 8.36
CA VAL A 716 -22.35 -9.06 7.78
C VAL A 716 -21.33 -8.79 8.88
N GLY A 717 -20.30 -9.64 8.93
CA GLY A 717 -19.13 -9.43 9.76
C GLY A 717 -17.88 -9.39 8.91
N ARG A 718 -16.97 -8.42 9.15
CA ARG A 718 -15.69 -8.30 8.44
C ARG A 718 -14.52 -8.22 9.39
N ASN A 719 -13.40 -8.82 8.99
CA ASN A 719 -12.15 -8.86 9.78
C ASN A 719 -12.40 -9.38 11.21
N LEU A 720 -13.23 -10.44 11.36
CA LEU A 720 -13.67 -10.91 12.68
C LEU A 720 -12.53 -11.52 13.50
N PHE A 721 -11.54 -12.12 12.83
CA PHE A 721 -10.31 -12.55 13.48
C PHE A 721 -9.10 -12.48 12.54
N LEU A 722 -7.93 -12.37 13.17
CA LEU A 722 -6.60 -12.41 12.56
C LEU A 722 -5.73 -13.35 13.42
N ILE A 723 -5.03 -14.28 12.77
CA ILE A 723 -3.95 -15.08 13.33
C ILE A 723 -2.69 -14.67 12.61
N THR A 724 -1.64 -14.27 13.34
CA THR A 724 -0.36 -13.84 12.75
C THR A 724 0.80 -14.34 13.58
N LYS A 725 1.95 -14.60 12.93
CA LYS A 725 3.21 -14.92 13.60
C LYS A 725 3.96 -13.67 14.08
N SER A 726 3.67 -12.50 13.54
CA SER A 726 4.30 -11.24 13.97
C SER A 726 3.90 -10.81 15.38
N GLY A 727 2.80 -11.35 15.92
CA GLY A 727 2.29 -11.12 17.27
C GLY A 727 1.68 -9.74 17.50
N LEU A 728 2.41 -8.67 17.21
CA LEU A 728 2.05 -7.28 17.54
C LEU A 728 1.62 -6.44 16.32
N VAL A 729 1.90 -6.91 15.12
CA VAL A 729 1.66 -6.18 13.88
C VAL A 729 0.71 -6.97 12.99
N ASP A 730 -0.24 -6.29 12.32
CA ASP A 730 -1.07 -6.90 11.27
C ASP A 730 -0.35 -6.82 9.92
N PRO A 731 0.29 -7.91 9.44
CA PRO A 731 1.09 -7.88 8.22
C PRO A 731 0.29 -7.57 6.95
N ASP A 732 -1.03 -7.79 6.98
CA ASP A 732 -1.93 -7.50 5.87
C ASP A 732 -2.06 -5.99 5.55
N GLN A 733 -1.71 -5.13 6.50
CA GLN A 733 -1.75 -3.68 6.30
C GLN A 733 -0.52 -3.12 5.55
N TYR A 734 0.48 -3.95 5.30
CA TYR A 734 1.74 -3.53 4.69
C TYR A 734 1.93 -4.16 3.31
N ASN A 735 2.37 -3.34 2.37
CA ASN A 735 2.75 -3.82 1.04
C ASN A 735 3.96 -4.78 1.15
N GLU A 736 3.98 -5.83 0.35
CA GLU A 736 5.11 -6.77 0.27
C GLU A 736 6.44 -6.12 -0.16
N ASN A 737 6.40 -5.00 -0.88
CA ASN A 737 7.58 -4.22 -1.24
C ASN A 737 8.11 -3.36 -0.09
N THR A 738 7.45 -3.34 1.06
CA THR A 738 7.87 -2.56 2.22
C THR A 738 8.75 -3.42 3.11
N VAL A 739 10.01 -3.03 3.28
CA VAL A 739 10.97 -3.72 4.17
C VAL A 739 10.64 -3.44 5.64
N TRP A 740 10.25 -2.20 5.97
CA TRP A 740 9.87 -1.78 7.31
C TRP A 740 8.37 -1.67 7.47
N ASP A 741 7.86 -1.98 8.67
CA ASP A 741 6.51 -1.61 9.02
C ASP A 741 6.37 -0.07 9.07
N ASN A 742 5.15 0.42 8.83
CA ASN A 742 4.79 1.83 9.03
C ASN A 742 3.54 1.85 9.88
N LEU A 743 3.65 2.26 11.14
CA LEU A 743 2.60 2.18 12.16
C LEU A 743 1.24 2.61 11.60
N GLN A 744 0.36 1.65 11.36
CA GLN A 744 -0.99 1.86 10.87
C GLN A 744 -2.00 1.84 12.03
N THR A 745 -3.20 2.33 11.77
CA THR A 745 -4.32 2.05 12.67
C THR A 745 -4.56 0.55 12.76
N PRO A 746 -4.83 -0.01 13.96
CA PRO A 746 -5.17 -1.41 14.08
C PRO A 746 -6.33 -1.81 13.16
N SER A 747 -6.32 -3.03 12.64
CA SER A 747 -7.47 -3.59 11.91
C SER A 747 -8.70 -3.65 12.81
N PHE A 748 -9.83 -3.17 12.31
CA PHE A 748 -11.08 -3.18 13.06
C PHE A 748 -11.99 -4.31 12.60
N ARG A 749 -12.67 -4.93 13.60
CA ARG A 749 -13.82 -5.78 13.33
C ARG A 749 -15.00 -4.91 12.95
N ASN A 750 -15.68 -5.26 11.87
CA ASN A 750 -16.90 -4.57 11.44
C ASN A 750 -18.07 -5.55 11.52
N ILE A 751 -19.15 -5.15 12.15
CA ILE A 751 -20.40 -5.91 12.22
C ILE A 751 -21.51 -4.98 11.78
N GLY A 752 -22.33 -5.42 10.84
CA GLY A 752 -23.39 -4.62 10.26
C GLY A 752 -24.49 -5.47 9.64
N PHE A 753 -25.47 -4.80 9.10
CA PHE A 753 -26.53 -5.43 8.34
C PHE A 753 -26.72 -4.70 7.00
N ASN A 754 -27.21 -5.44 6.02
CA ASN A 754 -27.57 -4.91 4.72
C ASN A 754 -29.01 -5.27 4.39
N VAL A 755 -29.75 -4.33 3.83
CA VAL A 755 -31.12 -4.51 3.36
C VAL A 755 -31.19 -4.10 1.90
N ASN A 756 -31.60 -5.01 1.02
CA ASN A 756 -31.84 -4.74 -0.39
C ASN A 756 -33.32 -4.89 -0.68
N VAL A 757 -33.92 -3.93 -1.41
CA VAL A 757 -35.31 -3.97 -1.84
C VAL A 757 -35.37 -3.56 -3.32
N THR A 758 -36.08 -4.33 -4.11
CA THR A 758 -36.33 -4.09 -5.54
C THR A 758 -37.85 -3.97 -5.76
N PHE A 759 -38.29 -2.93 -6.45
CA PHE A 759 -39.67 -2.61 -6.76
C PHE A 759 -40.06 -2.91 -8.20
#